data_534b53ba00d26302d364685e1a997d06
#
_entry.id   534b53ba00d26302d364685e1a997d06
#
_cell.length_a   1.000
_cell.length_b   1.000
_cell.length_c   1.000
_cell.angle_alpha   90.00
_cell.angle_beta   90.00
_cell.angle_gamma   90.00
#
_symmetry.space_group_name_H-M   'P 1'
#
loop_
_entity.id
_entity.type
_entity.pdbx_description
1 polymer ?
#
loop_
_entity_poly.entity_id
_entity_poly.type
_entity_poly.pdbx_seq_one_letter_code
_entity_poly.pdbx_strand_id
1 'polypeptide(L)'
;MPARKLEKIFNPKGIAVVGATNKKGHVGYSLMKNLVGSGYEGIVYPVNITRESVYGVKAYKSLSEVPGEVDLAVVATPAATVPGIVDECGKKGVKGVVIISSGFKEAGKEGGEMCAKILETAKLYGMRIIGPNCLGFIKPSISLNASFANKMALPGRIAFISQSGALGTAILDWSVSQNVGFSHFISIGSMIDVGFHDLIDYFGQDPGTTSILLYMESLTDARQFMSATRAFARAKPIIILKAGKSSEGAQAAKSHTGSITGDDAVFDAAFKRAGAIRVNTIGELFACAQTLTAQKKVQGRRLAIVTNAGGAGVVATDSLIELGGTLAKLSDGTMASLDAVMPANWSRGNPVDVLGDADPERYRKAMEACIADEGVDGILAILTPQAMTDAAGVAKEITALQGRDKKPILTSWMGEEDVNKGKEILEKGNIPVYKIPETAARSFMDIYRYSRNLELLYETPATIPHAFRPEIEKNRELISGIMKEGRFALTESEAKQVFENYGIPTVKSGIAATAAQAGQKAAEIGFPVVMKILSPDVLHKTDAGGVKLDIKTKEEAEKAFDEINASVKKYLPAAKIVGVIIEEMVSKRYELLIGCKKDPIFGPVIVFGMGGIAVEVFKDVDTGLPPLNMALAMRMIEETKIYTLLKGYRGMKGVDIPAIQFLLYKFAYLVIDFPQIKEVDINPFAVDENGGVVLDAKILLDEKTAGKDIKPYSHLVILPYPKEYVRQSKMRNGREFTLRPIRPEDEPMEAEMFKNFSEETLRFRFFQLIKNITHEFLIRFTQIDYDREIAIIAEVEEDGGKKMAGVVRLVADPDIETAEFAIVVADPWQRQGIGSIFTDYILEIAKEKGLKAIYASVMKSNYIMIHMFRKRGFRMEEKDDMYHAELILQ
;
A
#
# COMPACT_ATOMS: atom_id res chain seq x y z
N MET A 1 15.34 1.89 15.43
CA MET A 1 15.92 0.86 16.31
C MET A 1 15.36 -0.56 16.14
N PRO A 2 14.13 -0.86 15.75
CA PRO A 2 13.72 -2.24 15.44
C PRO A 2 14.47 -2.85 14.26
N ALA A 3 14.80 -2.07 13.24
CA ALA A 3 15.70 -2.53 12.18
C ALA A 3 17.04 -3.02 12.76
N ARG A 4 17.53 -2.40 13.84
CA ARG A 4 18.76 -2.84 14.54
C ARG A 4 18.57 -4.16 15.30
N LYS A 5 17.35 -4.51 15.77
CA LYS A 5 17.10 -5.83 16.39
C LYS A 5 17.12 -6.96 15.34
N LEU A 6 16.78 -6.70 14.07
CA LEU A 6 16.90 -7.68 12.97
C LEU A 6 18.33 -7.83 12.45
N GLU A 7 19.17 -6.82 12.65
CA GLU A 7 20.59 -6.85 12.23
C GLU A 7 21.34 -8.06 12.79
N LYS A 8 21.08 -8.41 14.06
CA LYS A 8 21.70 -9.58 14.71
C LYS A 8 21.20 -10.92 14.17
N ILE A 9 19.99 -10.94 13.56
CA ILE A 9 19.47 -12.14 12.90
C ILE A 9 20.16 -12.32 11.54
N PHE A 10 20.28 -11.24 10.75
CA PHE A 10 20.81 -11.32 9.39
C PHE A 10 22.34 -11.18 9.31
N ASN A 11 23.00 -10.72 10.37
CA ASN A 11 24.45 -10.63 10.50
C ASN A 11 24.94 -11.23 11.82
N PRO A 12 24.57 -12.48 12.15
CA PRO A 12 24.98 -13.13 13.39
C PRO A 12 26.48 -13.43 13.37
N LYS A 13 27.15 -13.36 14.52
CA LYS A 13 28.52 -13.84 14.72
C LYS A 13 28.54 -15.26 15.29
N GLY A 14 27.52 -15.60 16.08
CA GLY A 14 27.34 -16.93 16.66
C GLY A 14 25.95 -17.48 16.41
N ILE A 15 25.85 -18.68 15.87
CA ILE A 15 24.60 -19.37 15.54
C ILE A 15 24.49 -20.69 16.32
N ALA A 16 23.42 -20.88 17.08
CA ALA A 16 23.10 -22.17 17.66
C ALA A 16 22.07 -22.92 16.80
N VAL A 17 22.34 -24.20 16.47
CA VAL A 17 21.41 -25.08 15.77
C VAL A 17 20.83 -26.08 16.78
N VAL A 18 19.59 -25.81 17.23
CA VAL A 18 18.90 -26.67 18.20
C VAL A 18 18.13 -27.77 17.48
N GLY A 19 18.49 -29.02 17.77
CA GLY A 19 18.02 -30.18 17.00
C GLY A 19 19.01 -30.61 15.90
N ALA A 20 20.26 -30.14 15.97
CA ALA A 20 21.33 -30.55 15.08
C ALA A 20 21.53 -32.09 15.13
N THR A 21 21.76 -32.73 13.97
CA THR A 21 21.89 -34.18 13.89
C THR A 21 22.75 -34.62 12.72
N ASN A 22 23.42 -35.83 12.87
CA ASN A 22 24.14 -36.50 11.77
C ASN A 22 23.20 -37.35 10.87
N LYS A 23 21.93 -37.49 11.25
CA LYS A 23 21.00 -38.35 10.52
C LYS A 23 20.55 -37.68 9.22
N LYS A 24 21.01 -38.23 8.07
CA LYS A 24 20.59 -37.77 6.74
C LYS A 24 19.08 -37.79 6.60
N GLY A 25 18.53 -36.83 5.85
CA GLY A 25 17.09 -36.67 5.63
C GLY A 25 16.34 -35.90 6.73
N HIS A 26 17.02 -35.53 7.83
CA HIS A 26 16.46 -34.66 8.86
C HIS A 26 16.85 -33.17 8.63
N VAL A 27 15.96 -32.28 9.01
CA VAL A 27 16.14 -30.81 8.88
C VAL A 27 17.42 -30.34 9.59
N GLY A 28 17.68 -30.79 10.82
CA GLY A 28 18.88 -30.43 11.56
C GLY A 28 20.18 -30.90 10.91
N TYR A 29 20.17 -31.95 10.08
CA TYR A 29 21.30 -32.35 9.23
C TYR A 29 21.53 -31.35 8.11
N SER A 30 20.47 -30.96 7.38
CA SER A 30 20.56 -30.02 6.27
C SER A 30 21.03 -28.63 6.75
N LEU A 31 20.55 -28.18 7.90
CA LEU A 31 21.00 -26.93 8.53
C LEU A 31 22.52 -26.96 8.83
N MET A 32 23.00 -28.02 9.48
CA MET A 32 24.44 -28.16 9.78
C MET A 32 25.29 -28.27 8.52
N LYS A 33 24.83 -29.05 7.53
CA LYS A 33 25.49 -29.16 6.23
C LYS A 33 25.63 -27.80 5.55
N ASN A 34 24.52 -27.01 5.54
CA ASN A 34 24.49 -25.72 4.88
C ASN A 34 25.36 -24.67 5.61
N LEU A 35 25.26 -24.57 6.93
CA LEU A 35 26.02 -23.60 7.71
C LEU A 35 27.55 -23.89 7.71
N VAL A 36 27.93 -25.15 7.82
CA VAL A 36 29.36 -25.53 7.85
C VAL A 36 29.94 -25.59 6.44
N GLY A 37 29.15 -25.99 5.45
CA GLY A 37 29.59 -26.18 4.05
C GLY A 37 29.52 -24.95 3.16
N SER A 38 28.88 -23.88 3.57
CA SER A 38 28.66 -22.69 2.71
C SER A 38 29.83 -21.69 2.71
N GLY A 39 30.77 -21.79 3.62
CA GLY A 39 31.84 -20.79 3.79
C GLY A 39 31.45 -19.64 4.73
N TYR A 40 30.43 -19.82 5.58
CA TYR A 40 30.10 -18.88 6.62
C TYR A 40 31.22 -18.79 7.66
N GLU A 41 31.71 -17.58 7.95
CA GLU A 41 32.86 -17.35 8.83
C GLU A 41 32.50 -17.25 10.32
N GLY A 42 31.22 -17.19 10.69
CA GLY A 42 30.78 -17.12 12.07
C GLY A 42 30.83 -18.49 12.76
N ILE A 43 30.67 -18.48 14.08
CA ILE A 43 30.73 -19.68 14.90
C ILE A 43 29.39 -20.42 14.88
N VAL A 44 29.42 -21.73 14.61
CA VAL A 44 28.23 -22.60 14.63
C VAL A 44 28.29 -23.54 15.83
N TYR A 45 27.26 -23.51 16.69
CA TYR A 45 27.14 -24.33 17.89
C TYR A 45 25.99 -25.35 17.68
N PRO A 46 26.30 -26.64 17.39
CA PRO A 46 25.25 -27.67 17.38
C PRO A 46 24.74 -27.93 18.79
N VAL A 47 23.42 -27.96 18.97
CA VAL A 47 22.79 -28.33 20.24
C VAL A 47 21.99 -29.61 20.04
N ASN A 48 22.36 -30.68 20.79
CA ASN A 48 21.71 -31.98 20.74
C ASN A 48 21.88 -32.72 22.07
N ILE A 49 20.77 -33.22 22.62
CA ILE A 49 20.73 -33.86 23.96
C ILE A 49 21.51 -35.18 24.06
N THR A 50 21.80 -35.86 22.94
CA THR A 50 22.41 -37.21 22.92
C THR A 50 23.74 -37.27 22.16
N ARG A 51 24.07 -36.28 21.35
CA ARG A 51 25.26 -36.31 20.48
C ARG A 51 26.39 -35.48 21.07
N GLU A 52 27.61 -36.01 21.04
CA GLU A 52 28.84 -35.27 21.42
C GLU A 52 29.38 -34.42 20.28
N SER A 53 29.10 -34.79 19.05
CA SER A 53 29.45 -34.01 17.85
C SER A 53 28.42 -34.16 16.74
N VAL A 54 28.24 -33.11 15.96
CA VAL A 54 27.44 -33.10 14.75
C VAL A 54 28.22 -32.43 13.61
N TYR A 55 28.32 -33.12 12.47
CA TYR A 55 29.03 -32.64 11.27
C TYR A 55 30.52 -32.29 11.57
N GLY A 56 31.13 -33.02 12.49
CA GLY A 56 32.51 -32.76 12.92
C GLY A 56 32.70 -31.62 13.92
N VAL A 57 31.61 -30.94 14.30
CA VAL A 57 31.63 -29.84 15.28
C VAL A 57 31.17 -30.36 16.65
N LYS A 58 31.82 -29.96 17.74
CA LYS A 58 31.44 -30.30 19.11
C LYS A 58 30.00 -29.87 19.37
N ALA A 59 29.14 -30.76 19.87
CA ALA A 59 27.75 -30.48 20.26
C ALA A 59 27.64 -30.26 21.76
N TYR A 60 26.62 -29.46 22.12
CA TYR A 60 26.25 -29.13 23.49
C TYR A 60 24.86 -29.70 23.81
N LYS A 61 24.61 -30.12 25.06
CA LYS A 61 23.33 -30.71 25.42
C LYS A 61 22.18 -29.67 25.49
N SER A 62 22.52 -28.44 25.81
CA SER A 62 21.61 -27.30 25.93
C SER A 62 22.29 -26.01 25.48
N LEU A 63 21.52 -24.95 25.27
CA LEU A 63 22.04 -23.60 24.94
C LEU A 63 22.83 -23.01 26.12
N SER A 64 22.47 -23.36 27.36
CA SER A 64 23.16 -22.89 28.54
C SER A 64 24.64 -23.39 28.63
N GLU A 65 24.92 -24.54 28.04
CA GLU A 65 26.27 -25.11 28.00
C GLU A 65 27.15 -24.50 26.89
N VAL A 66 26.57 -23.75 25.93
CA VAL A 66 27.33 -23.10 24.86
C VAL A 66 28.25 -22.02 25.46
N PRO A 67 29.60 -22.09 25.24
CA PRO A 67 30.51 -21.19 25.95
C PRO A 67 30.53 -19.76 25.41
N GLY A 68 30.15 -19.54 24.15
CA GLY A 68 30.21 -18.24 23.48
C GLY A 68 28.89 -17.50 23.46
N GLU A 69 28.93 -16.28 22.89
CA GLU A 69 27.73 -15.53 22.58
C GLU A 69 26.98 -16.17 21.42
N VAL A 70 25.66 -16.16 21.51
CA VAL A 70 24.75 -16.65 20.46
C VAL A 70 23.85 -15.51 20.04
N ASP A 71 24.04 -14.99 18.84
CA ASP A 71 23.18 -13.95 18.27
C ASP A 71 21.87 -14.54 17.74
N LEU A 72 21.95 -15.75 17.14
CA LEU A 72 20.85 -16.41 16.44
C LEU A 72 20.70 -17.88 16.89
N ALA A 73 19.51 -18.30 17.20
CA ALA A 73 19.17 -19.71 17.37
C ALA A 73 18.27 -20.19 16.22
N VAL A 74 18.63 -21.32 15.59
CA VAL A 74 17.80 -21.97 14.56
C VAL A 74 17.23 -23.25 15.15
N VAL A 75 15.93 -23.33 15.32
CA VAL A 75 15.24 -24.42 16.05
C VAL A 75 14.57 -25.37 15.08
N ALA A 76 14.96 -26.64 15.13
CA ALA A 76 14.44 -27.74 14.31
C ALA A 76 14.10 -28.97 15.16
N THR A 77 13.34 -28.75 16.22
CA THR A 77 12.87 -29.78 17.18
C THR A 77 11.35 -29.91 17.15
N PRO A 78 10.72 -30.95 17.71
CA PRO A 78 9.26 -31.07 17.78
C PRO A 78 8.60 -29.85 18.44
N ALA A 79 7.45 -29.42 17.92
CA ALA A 79 6.75 -28.19 18.34
C ALA A 79 6.56 -28.07 19.86
N ALA A 80 6.21 -29.17 20.55
CA ALA A 80 6.00 -29.19 22.01
C ALA A 80 7.23 -28.76 22.83
N THR A 81 8.45 -28.88 22.27
CA THR A 81 9.71 -28.51 22.96
C THR A 81 10.09 -27.04 22.74
N VAL A 82 9.55 -26.41 21.71
CA VAL A 82 9.97 -25.08 21.27
C VAL A 82 9.73 -23.98 22.31
N PRO A 83 8.61 -23.92 23.04
CA PRO A 83 8.40 -22.88 24.06
C PRO A 83 9.49 -22.89 25.15
N GLY A 84 9.95 -24.09 25.58
CA GLY A 84 11.05 -24.23 26.54
C GLY A 84 12.41 -23.80 25.98
N ILE A 85 12.65 -24.09 24.70
CA ILE A 85 13.89 -23.69 24.00
C ILE A 85 13.93 -22.16 23.83
N VAL A 86 12.80 -21.51 23.52
CA VAL A 86 12.73 -20.05 23.41
C VAL A 86 13.02 -19.37 24.75
N ASP A 87 12.55 -19.94 25.87
CA ASP A 87 12.88 -19.43 27.20
C ASP A 87 14.39 -19.59 27.51
N GLU A 88 14.98 -20.73 27.13
CA GLU A 88 16.42 -20.96 27.27
C GLU A 88 17.24 -19.98 26.40
N CYS A 89 16.78 -19.69 25.16
CA CYS A 89 17.35 -18.65 24.31
C CYS A 89 17.35 -17.28 24.99
N GLY A 90 16.22 -16.90 25.61
CA GLY A 90 16.09 -15.64 26.32
C GLY A 90 17.06 -15.52 27.49
N LYS A 91 17.17 -16.55 28.33
CA LYS A 91 18.14 -16.64 29.45
C LYS A 91 19.58 -16.55 28.97
N LYS A 92 19.90 -17.10 27.80
CA LYS A 92 21.22 -17.01 27.15
C LYS A 92 21.53 -15.64 26.54
N GLY A 93 20.53 -14.78 26.36
CA GLY A 93 20.66 -13.45 25.75
C GLY A 93 20.67 -13.46 24.23
N VAL A 94 20.14 -14.51 23.59
CA VAL A 94 19.96 -14.63 22.15
C VAL A 94 19.09 -13.47 21.63
N LYS A 95 19.43 -12.89 20.49
CA LYS A 95 18.70 -11.72 19.92
C LYS A 95 17.62 -12.12 18.94
N GLY A 96 17.77 -13.24 18.25
CA GLY A 96 16.80 -13.75 17.31
C GLY A 96 16.69 -15.26 17.27
N VAL A 97 15.47 -15.74 16.98
CA VAL A 97 15.18 -17.17 16.85
C VAL A 97 14.48 -17.43 15.53
N VAL A 98 14.97 -18.39 14.75
CA VAL A 98 14.28 -18.92 13.56
C VAL A 98 13.70 -20.27 13.90
N ILE A 99 12.36 -20.39 13.86
CA ILE A 99 11.67 -21.63 14.20
C ILE A 99 11.24 -22.33 12.91
N ILE A 100 12.01 -23.38 12.55
CA ILE A 100 11.74 -24.17 11.34
C ILE A 100 10.55 -25.11 11.57
N SER A 101 10.40 -25.61 12.78
CA SER A 101 9.38 -26.60 13.18
C SER A 101 7.98 -26.18 12.80
N SER A 102 7.18 -27.15 12.35
CA SER A 102 5.73 -27.06 12.12
C SER A 102 4.94 -27.66 13.29
N GLY A 103 3.60 -27.54 13.27
CA GLY A 103 2.72 -28.02 14.32
C GLY A 103 2.22 -26.91 15.26
N PHE A 104 2.00 -25.70 14.70
CA PHE A 104 1.56 -24.50 15.43
C PHE A 104 0.16 -24.06 14.98
N LYS A 105 -0.02 -22.81 14.48
CA LYS A 105 -1.34 -22.29 14.08
C LYS A 105 -2.11 -23.24 13.14
N GLU A 106 -1.39 -23.90 12.26
CA GLU A 106 -1.95 -24.90 11.32
C GLU A 106 -2.46 -26.17 12.02
N ALA A 107 -2.01 -26.45 13.24
CA ALA A 107 -2.49 -27.57 14.06
C ALA A 107 -3.71 -27.20 14.97
N GLY A 108 -4.27 -26.01 14.81
CA GLY A 108 -5.46 -25.57 15.52
C GLY A 108 -5.21 -24.90 16.88
N LYS A 109 -6.13 -25.06 17.82
CA LYS A 109 -6.15 -24.27 19.07
C LYS A 109 -4.90 -24.44 19.93
N GLU A 110 -4.47 -25.68 20.16
CA GLU A 110 -3.27 -25.98 20.97
C GLU A 110 -2.01 -25.37 20.36
N GLY A 111 -1.88 -25.43 19.03
CA GLY A 111 -0.79 -24.77 18.30
C GLY A 111 -0.82 -23.25 18.43
N GLY A 112 -2.01 -22.65 18.44
CA GLY A 112 -2.20 -21.23 18.69
C GLY A 112 -1.78 -20.82 20.11
N GLU A 113 -2.08 -21.61 21.14
CA GLU A 113 -1.65 -21.36 22.51
C GLU A 113 -0.12 -21.45 22.67
N MET A 114 0.52 -22.38 21.97
CA MET A 114 1.99 -22.45 21.92
C MET A 114 2.58 -21.19 21.27
N CYS A 115 2.01 -20.69 20.18
CA CYS A 115 2.46 -19.45 19.55
C CYS A 115 2.36 -18.25 20.51
N ALA A 116 1.26 -18.12 21.24
CA ALA A 116 1.07 -17.06 22.22
C ALA A 116 2.15 -17.10 23.32
N LYS A 117 2.45 -18.28 23.86
CA LYS A 117 3.49 -18.46 24.87
C LYS A 117 4.88 -18.12 24.34
N ILE A 118 5.20 -18.53 23.11
CA ILE A 118 6.48 -18.20 22.46
C ILE A 118 6.61 -16.68 22.31
N LEU A 119 5.56 -16.00 21.85
CA LEU A 119 5.55 -14.56 21.65
C LEU A 119 5.69 -13.78 22.97
N GLU A 120 5.01 -14.22 24.04
CA GLU A 120 5.13 -13.63 25.36
C GLU A 120 6.58 -13.75 25.89
N THR A 121 7.17 -14.94 25.77
CA THR A 121 8.56 -15.19 26.17
C THR A 121 9.53 -14.35 25.35
N ALA A 122 9.34 -14.24 24.02
CA ALA A 122 10.17 -13.43 23.17
C ALA A 122 10.14 -11.94 23.54
N LYS A 123 8.95 -11.42 23.85
CA LYS A 123 8.77 -10.04 24.34
C LYS A 123 9.47 -9.80 25.68
N LEU A 124 9.35 -10.72 26.62
CA LEU A 124 10.00 -10.62 27.93
C LEU A 124 11.51 -10.42 27.80
N TYR A 125 12.16 -11.14 26.91
CA TYR A 125 13.61 -11.07 26.71
C TYR A 125 14.05 -10.12 25.58
N GLY A 126 13.12 -9.46 24.89
CA GLY A 126 13.40 -8.57 23.77
C GLY A 126 13.97 -9.27 22.53
N MET A 127 13.66 -10.56 22.34
CA MET A 127 14.03 -11.35 21.17
C MET A 127 13.04 -11.15 20.02
N ARG A 128 13.50 -11.41 18.78
CA ARG A 128 12.65 -11.43 17.58
C ARG A 128 12.56 -12.87 17.04
N ILE A 129 11.37 -13.23 16.53
CA ILE A 129 11.07 -14.59 16.06
C ILE A 129 10.74 -14.57 14.56
N ILE A 130 11.44 -15.38 13.75
CA ILE A 130 11.06 -15.70 12.35
C ILE A 130 10.42 -17.08 12.34
N GLY A 131 9.28 -17.21 11.66
CA GLY A 131 8.49 -18.45 11.64
C GLY A 131 7.33 -18.41 12.64
N PRO A 132 6.91 -19.55 13.19
CA PRO A 132 7.31 -20.93 12.92
C PRO A 132 6.89 -21.45 11.54
N ASN A 133 7.16 -22.73 11.27
CA ASN A 133 6.80 -23.37 10.01
C ASN A 133 7.42 -22.63 8.78
N CYS A 134 8.71 -22.39 8.80
CA CYS A 134 9.44 -21.68 7.75
C CYS A 134 10.63 -22.50 7.22
N LEU A 135 11.14 -22.16 6.04
CA LEU A 135 12.36 -22.73 5.47
C LEU A 135 13.64 -22.26 6.18
N GLY A 136 13.60 -21.07 6.79
CA GLY A 136 14.75 -20.32 7.24
C GLY A 136 15.13 -19.21 6.25
N PHE A 137 16.39 -18.79 6.28
CA PHE A 137 16.85 -17.72 5.38
C PHE A 137 18.28 -17.94 4.87
N ILE A 138 18.61 -17.25 3.77
CA ILE A 138 19.92 -17.24 3.12
C ILE A 138 20.35 -15.79 2.91
N LYS A 139 21.60 -15.48 3.26
CA LYS A 139 22.29 -14.22 2.94
C LYS A 139 23.58 -14.49 2.19
N PRO A 140 23.57 -14.41 0.84
CA PRO A 140 24.72 -14.81 0.03
C PRO A 140 25.98 -13.98 0.26
N SER A 141 25.84 -12.69 0.57
CA SER A 141 26.99 -11.77 0.75
C SER A 141 27.95 -12.13 1.88
N ILE A 142 27.51 -12.95 2.85
CA ILE A 142 28.32 -13.49 3.94
C ILE A 142 28.32 -15.01 3.95
N SER A 143 27.97 -15.65 2.83
CA SER A 143 27.90 -17.11 2.67
C SER A 143 27.00 -17.80 3.72
N LEU A 144 26.01 -17.09 4.30
CA LEU A 144 25.14 -17.63 5.34
C LEU A 144 23.94 -18.35 4.73
N ASN A 145 23.81 -19.65 5.02
CA ASN A 145 22.62 -20.45 4.70
C ASN A 145 22.04 -21.08 5.97
N ALA A 146 21.21 -20.32 6.68
CA ALA A 146 20.45 -20.75 7.87
C ALA A 146 19.08 -21.32 7.45
N SER A 147 19.05 -22.19 6.43
CA SER A 147 17.88 -22.87 5.91
C SER A 147 18.13 -24.35 5.65
N PHE A 148 17.07 -25.11 5.43
CA PHE A 148 17.20 -26.49 4.96
C PHE A 148 17.05 -26.64 3.43
N ALA A 149 17.23 -25.55 2.68
CA ALA A 149 17.25 -25.57 1.21
C ALA A 149 18.48 -26.37 0.70
N ASN A 150 18.33 -26.98 -0.49
CA ASN A 150 19.39 -27.80 -1.07
C ASN A 150 20.51 -27.00 -1.76
N LYS A 151 20.25 -25.73 -2.07
CA LYS A 151 21.17 -24.84 -2.81
C LYS A 151 21.41 -23.54 -2.07
N MET A 152 22.57 -22.93 -2.32
CA MET A 152 22.86 -21.54 -1.97
C MET A 152 22.26 -20.59 -3.00
N ALA A 153 21.73 -19.46 -2.57
CA ALA A 153 21.28 -18.41 -3.46
C ALA A 153 22.48 -17.69 -4.10
N LEU A 154 22.34 -17.26 -5.35
CA LEU A 154 23.32 -16.40 -6.00
C LEU A 154 23.35 -15.01 -5.34
N PRO A 155 24.51 -14.37 -5.18
CA PRO A 155 24.59 -13.01 -4.68
C PRO A 155 23.95 -12.01 -5.66
N GLY A 156 23.20 -11.06 -5.12
CA GLY A 156 22.49 -10.04 -5.90
C GLY A 156 21.87 -8.98 -5.01
N ARG A 157 20.88 -8.26 -5.50
CA ARG A 157 20.32 -7.07 -4.84
C ARG A 157 18.81 -7.16 -4.59
N ILE A 158 18.21 -8.33 -4.73
CA ILE A 158 16.78 -8.59 -4.49
C ILE A 158 16.60 -9.16 -3.09
N ALA A 159 15.74 -8.56 -2.26
CA ALA A 159 15.23 -9.20 -1.07
C ALA A 159 13.95 -9.96 -1.41
N PHE A 160 13.98 -11.28 -1.33
CA PHE A 160 12.81 -12.15 -1.56
C PHE A 160 12.29 -12.68 -0.23
N ILE A 161 11.00 -12.43 0.04
CA ILE A 161 10.31 -12.78 1.28
C ILE A 161 9.08 -13.63 0.95
N SER A 162 9.03 -14.85 1.48
CA SER A 162 7.97 -15.81 1.19
C SER A 162 7.30 -16.36 2.44
N GLN A 163 5.97 -16.43 2.46
CA GLN A 163 5.24 -17.19 3.46
C GLN A 163 5.36 -18.70 3.23
N SER A 164 5.52 -19.13 1.97
CA SER A 164 5.64 -20.56 1.62
C SER A 164 7.10 -21.01 1.56
N GLY A 165 7.47 -21.95 2.42
CA GLY A 165 8.80 -22.56 2.40
C GLY A 165 9.04 -23.44 1.18
N ALA A 166 8.08 -24.29 0.83
CA ALA A 166 8.19 -25.21 -0.31
C ALA A 166 8.28 -24.47 -1.65
N LEU A 167 7.45 -23.44 -1.85
CA LEU A 167 7.55 -22.57 -3.02
C LEU A 167 8.91 -21.86 -3.08
N GLY A 168 9.43 -21.42 -1.92
CA GLY A 168 10.74 -20.82 -1.82
C GLY A 168 11.85 -21.73 -2.36
N THR A 169 11.83 -23.01 -2.03
CA THR A 169 12.85 -23.96 -2.55
C THR A 169 12.80 -24.12 -4.07
N ALA A 170 11.60 -24.16 -4.65
CA ALA A 170 11.42 -24.22 -6.11
C ALA A 170 11.90 -22.94 -6.80
N ILE A 171 11.59 -21.77 -6.23
CA ILE A 171 12.07 -20.47 -6.71
C ILE A 171 13.58 -20.37 -6.63
N LEU A 172 14.19 -20.85 -5.54
CA LEU A 172 15.63 -20.85 -5.38
C LEU A 172 16.33 -21.70 -6.44
N ASP A 173 15.79 -22.88 -6.74
CA ASP A 173 16.33 -23.75 -7.77
C ASP A 173 16.20 -23.12 -9.18
N TRP A 174 15.05 -22.55 -9.46
CA TRP A 174 14.78 -21.82 -10.71
C TRP A 174 15.68 -20.59 -10.85
N SER A 175 15.89 -19.81 -9.79
CA SER A 175 16.67 -18.57 -9.82
C SER A 175 18.12 -18.78 -10.20
N VAL A 176 18.71 -19.90 -9.78
CA VAL A 176 20.09 -20.27 -10.16
C VAL A 176 20.17 -20.51 -11.68
N SER A 177 19.18 -21.20 -12.26
CA SER A 177 19.13 -21.46 -13.71
C SER A 177 18.89 -20.20 -14.54
N GLN A 178 18.23 -19.19 -13.99
CA GLN A 178 17.97 -17.90 -14.64
C GLN A 178 18.96 -16.79 -14.26
N ASN A 179 20.03 -17.13 -13.54
CA ASN A 179 21.05 -16.19 -13.06
C ASN A 179 20.47 -15.02 -12.24
N VAL A 180 19.40 -15.29 -11.45
CA VAL A 180 18.80 -14.30 -10.55
C VAL A 180 19.45 -14.38 -9.18
N GLY A 181 20.08 -13.27 -8.74
CA GLY A 181 20.74 -13.17 -7.45
C GLY A 181 19.92 -12.40 -6.39
N PHE A 182 20.19 -12.71 -5.11
CA PHE A 182 19.52 -12.14 -3.97
C PHE A 182 20.46 -11.44 -3.00
N SER A 183 20.01 -10.34 -2.38
CA SER A 183 20.61 -9.81 -1.17
C SER A 183 20.25 -10.69 0.02
N HIS A 184 18.98 -11.06 0.11
CA HIS A 184 18.42 -11.95 1.13
C HIS A 184 17.31 -12.81 0.52
N PHE A 185 17.25 -14.07 0.94
CA PHE A 185 16.20 -15.02 0.58
C PHE A 185 15.58 -15.55 1.88
N ILE A 186 14.31 -15.22 2.17
CA ILE A 186 13.72 -15.42 3.49
C ILE A 186 12.37 -16.13 3.38
N SER A 187 12.18 -17.17 4.20
CA SER A 187 10.85 -17.74 4.45
C SER A 187 10.41 -17.36 5.86
N ILE A 188 9.23 -16.73 5.95
CA ILE A 188 8.68 -16.20 7.20
C ILE A 188 7.61 -17.10 7.84
N GLY A 189 7.11 -18.12 7.13
CA GLY A 189 6.12 -19.07 7.65
C GLY A 189 4.87 -18.41 8.23
N SER A 190 4.52 -18.78 9.47
CA SER A 190 3.28 -18.37 10.14
C SER A 190 3.31 -16.93 10.72
N MET A 191 4.43 -16.22 10.68
CA MET A 191 4.58 -14.80 11.08
C MET A 191 3.96 -14.50 12.46
N ILE A 192 4.45 -15.15 13.53
CA ILE A 192 3.91 -14.87 14.87
C ILE A 192 4.46 -13.57 15.46
N ASP A 193 5.66 -13.12 15.03
CA ASP A 193 6.33 -11.89 15.44
C ASP A 193 6.80 -11.10 14.20
N VAL A 194 7.92 -11.49 13.58
CA VAL A 194 8.45 -10.80 12.41
C VAL A 194 7.52 -11.01 11.21
N GLY A 195 6.96 -9.91 10.71
CA GLY A 195 6.07 -9.89 9.57
C GLY A 195 6.65 -9.18 8.34
N PHE A 196 5.81 -9.02 7.32
CA PHE A 196 6.20 -8.29 6.11
C PHE A 196 6.63 -6.85 6.40
N HIS A 197 5.94 -6.16 7.31
CA HIS A 197 6.26 -4.77 7.65
C HIS A 197 7.66 -4.61 8.25
N ASP A 198 8.06 -5.49 9.17
CA ASP A 198 9.41 -5.47 9.76
C ASP A 198 10.49 -5.64 8.70
N LEU A 199 10.28 -6.57 7.76
CA LEU A 199 11.24 -6.86 6.70
C LEU A 199 11.27 -5.78 5.63
N ILE A 200 10.12 -5.18 5.30
CA ILE A 200 10.07 -4.01 4.42
C ILE A 200 10.84 -2.85 5.04
N ASP A 201 10.69 -2.60 6.34
CA ASP A 201 11.44 -1.57 7.06
C ASP A 201 12.94 -1.85 7.05
N TYR A 202 13.34 -3.09 7.31
CA TYR A 202 14.74 -3.48 7.31
C TYR A 202 15.38 -3.36 5.91
N PHE A 203 14.75 -3.96 4.88
CA PHE A 203 15.29 -3.93 3.52
C PHE A 203 15.09 -2.60 2.81
N GLY A 204 14.10 -1.83 3.22
CA GLY A 204 13.92 -0.45 2.78
C GLY A 204 15.15 0.41 3.08
N GLN A 205 15.80 0.18 4.22
CA GLN A 205 17.01 0.89 4.66
C GLN A 205 18.32 0.22 4.22
N ASP A 206 18.29 -1.07 3.84
CA ASP A 206 19.50 -1.82 3.44
C ASP A 206 20.05 -1.34 2.09
N PRO A 207 21.28 -0.77 2.03
CA PRO A 207 21.87 -0.32 0.76
C PRO A 207 22.21 -1.47 -0.21
N GLY A 208 22.32 -2.69 0.28
CA GLY A 208 22.55 -3.89 -0.52
C GLY A 208 21.32 -4.35 -1.29
N THR A 209 20.11 -3.87 -0.91
CA THR A 209 18.85 -4.24 -1.54
C THR A 209 18.31 -3.12 -2.43
N THR A 210 17.95 -3.43 -3.67
CA THR A 210 17.35 -2.48 -4.63
C THR A 210 15.88 -2.70 -4.88
N SER A 211 15.35 -3.91 -4.64
CA SER A 211 13.93 -4.24 -4.77
C SER A 211 13.52 -5.29 -3.75
N ILE A 212 12.25 -5.25 -3.34
CA ILE A 212 11.66 -6.16 -2.34
C ILE A 212 10.53 -6.94 -3.02
N LEU A 213 10.65 -8.26 -3.04
CA LEU A 213 9.68 -9.18 -3.63
C LEU A 213 8.97 -9.96 -2.53
N LEU A 214 7.64 -9.96 -2.57
CA LEU A 214 6.80 -10.63 -1.57
C LEU A 214 5.95 -11.72 -2.22
N TYR A 215 6.03 -12.93 -1.69
CA TYR A 215 5.00 -13.95 -1.87
C TYR A 215 4.11 -13.98 -0.64
N MET A 216 2.86 -13.58 -0.80
CA MET A 216 1.91 -13.33 0.29
C MET A 216 0.67 -14.22 0.15
N GLU A 217 0.34 -14.96 1.21
CA GLU A 217 -0.90 -15.73 1.35
C GLU A 217 -1.90 -15.00 2.25
N SER A 218 -1.42 -14.41 3.34
CA SER A 218 -2.22 -13.69 4.33
C SER A 218 -1.45 -12.50 4.91
N LEU A 219 -2.17 -11.59 5.57
CA LEU A 219 -1.60 -10.43 6.23
C LEU A 219 -2.08 -10.39 7.69
N THR A 220 -1.15 -10.20 8.62
CA THR A 220 -1.43 -10.19 10.06
C THR A 220 -1.69 -8.79 10.62
N ASP A 221 -0.96 -7.79 10.13
CA ASP A 221 -1.08 -6.39 10.54
C ASP A 221 -1.12 -5.49 9.31
N ALA A 222 -2.33 -5.17 8.85
CA ALA A 222 -2.54 -4.35 7.66
C ALA A 222 -2.06 -2.91 7.85
N ARG A 223 -2.23 -2.35 9.05
CA ARG A 223 -1.85 -0.96 9.34
C ARG A 223 -0.34 -0.77 9.27
N GLN A 224 0.43 -1.63 9.93
CA GLN A 224 1.89 -1.57 9.87
C GLN A 224 2.42 -1.90 8.48
N PHE A 225 1.79 -2.86 7.78
CA PHE A 225 2.13 -3.18 6.40
C PHE A 225 1.93 -1.97 5.46
N MET A 226 0.79 -1.28 5.56
CA MET A 226 0.51 -0.08 4.76
C MET A 226 1.52 1.04 5.07
N SER A 227 1.83 1.25 6.34
CA SER A 227 2.80 2.24 6.80
C SER A 227 4.21 1.96 6.25
N ALA A 228 4.73 0.74 6.44
CA ALA A 228 6.06 0.34 5.96
C ALA A 228 6.15 0.41 4.42
N THR A 229 5.13 -0.11 3.72
CA THR A 229 5.11 -0.11 2.25
C THR A 229 5.10 1.31 1.69
N ARG A 230 4.27 2.22 2.21
CA ARG A 230 4.21 3.64 1.81
C ARG A 230 5.52 4.38 2.07
N ALA A 231 6.20 4.05 3.17
CA ALA A 231 7.48 4.68 3.52
C ALA A 231 8.58 4.33 2.50
N PHE A 232 8.63 3.09 2.02
CA PHE A 232 9.75 2.60 1.22
C PHE A 232 9.46 2.38 -0.27
N ALA A 233 8.19 2.26 -0.69
CA ALA A 233 7.83 2.11 -2.10
C ALA A 233 8.35 3.26 -2.99
N ARG A 234 8.55 4.45 -2.42
CA ARG A 234 9.14 5.62 -3.10
C ARG A 234 10.62 5.43 -3.45
N ALA A 235 11.35 4.69 -2.60
CA ALA A 235 12.79 4.50 -2.73
C ALA A 235 13.15 3.18 -3.44
N LYS A 236 12.35 2.14 -3.23
CA LYS A 236 12.59 0.79 -3.75
C LYS A 236 11.29 0.16 -4.23
N PRO A 237 11.24 -0.44 -5.43
CA PRO A 237 10.07 -1.19 -5.86
C PRO A 237 9.73 -2.31 -4.87
N ILE A 238 8.46 -2.35 -4.47
CA ILE A 238 7.88 -3.43 -3.66
C ILE A 238 6.89 -4.17 -4.56
N ILE A 239 7.20 -5.43 -4.90
CA ILE A 239 6.47 -6.23 -5.88
C ILE A 239 5.83 -7.40 -5.14
N ILE A 240 4.53 -7.57 -5.31
CA ILE A 240 3.73 -8.50 -4.50
C ILE A 240 3.00 -9.50 -5.39
N LEU A 241 3.27 -10.77 -5.15
CA LEU A 241 2.47 -11.89 -5.64
C LEU A 241 1.54 -12.34 -4.51
N LYS A 242 0.25 -11.95 -4.59
CA LYS A 242 -0.78 -12.35 -3.62
C LYS A 242 -1.47 -13.62 -4.10
N ALA A 243 -1.36 -14.69 -3.33
CA ALA A 243 -2.07 -15.94 -3.55
C ALA A 243 -3.53 -15.87 -3.03
N GLY A 244 -4.41 -16.75 -3.52
CA GLY A 244 -5.81 -16.82 -3.10
C GLY A 244 -6.68 -15.70 -3.67
N LYS A 245 -6.66 -15.52 -4.99
CA LYS A 245 -7.44 -14.49 -5.71
C LYS A 245 -8.90 -14.88 -5.91
N SER A 246 -9.15 -16.16 -6.29
CA SER A 246 -10.50 -16.68 -6.43
C SER A 246 -11.05 -17.12 -5.07
N SER A 247 -12.36 -17.27 -4.95
CA SER A 247 -13.02 -17.81 -3.76
C SER A 247 -12.45 -19.17 -3.37
N GLU A 248 -12.20 -20.04 -4.36
CA GLU A 248 -11.62 -21.37 -4.17
C GLU A 248 -10.16 -21.28 -3.72
N GLY A 249 -9.38 -20.38 -4.35
CA GLY A 249 -8.01 -20.10 -3.97
C GLY A 249 -7.90 -19.52 -2.55
N ALA A 250 -8.81 -18.63 -2.17
CA ALA A 250 -8.91 -18.08 -0.82
C ALA A 250 -9.23 -19.16 0.22
N GLN A 251 -10.14 -20.08 -0.10
CA GLN A 251 -10.47 -21.21 0.76
C GLN A 251 -9.28 -22.16 0.93
N ALA A 252 -8.54 -22.45 -0.17
CA ALA A 252 -7.32 -23.25 -0.11
C ALA A 252 -6.24 -22.60 0.75
N ALA A 253 -5.99 -21.29 0.60
CA ALA A 253 -5.04 -20.52 1.40
C ALA A 253 -5.44 -20.52 2.90
N LYS A 254 -6.72 -20.35 3.21
CA LYS A 254 -7.23 -20.43 4.58
C LYS A 254 -7.00 -21.80 5.21
N SER A 255 -7.24 -22.88 4.45
CA SER A 255 -6.99 -24.25 4.92
C SER A 255 -5.50 -24.52 5.18
N HIS A 256 -4.61 -23.90 4.40
CA HIS A 256 -3.17 -24.07 4.51
C HIS A 256 -2.56 -23.25 5.63
N THR A 257 -3.00 -22.01 5.85
CA THR A 257 -2.38 -21.08 6.80
C THR A 257 -3.17 -20.90 8.10
N GLY A 258 -4.43 -21.32 8.15
CA GLY A 258 -5.34 -21.03 9.27
C GLY A 258 -5.72 -19.55 9.39
N SER A 259 -5.38 -18.71 8.41
CA SER A 259 -5.54 -17.27 8.47
C SER A 259 -6.80 -16.80 7.72
N ILE A 260 -7.34 -15.63 8.12
CA ILE A 260 -8.46 -14.99 7.41
C ILE A 260 -7.94 -14.44 6.08
N THR A 261 -8.63 -14.76 5.00
CA THR A 261 -8.42 -14.17 3.68
C THR A 261 -9.45 -13.07 3.46
N GLY A 262 -8.99 -11.83 3.19
CA GLY A 262 -9.85 -10.71 2.80
C GLY A 262 -10.28 -10.78 1.33
N ASP A 263 -11.09 -9.81 0.91
CA ASP A 263 -11.50 -9.65 -0.49
C ASP A 263 -10.29 -9.27 -1.36
N ASP A 264 -10.14 -9.92 -2.51
CA ASP A 264 -9.01 -9.73 -3.41
C ASP A 264 -8.95 -8.30 -4.00
N ALA A 265 -10.11 -7.69 -4.28
CA ALA A 265 -10.18 -6.31 -4.76
C ALA A 265 -9.69 -5.30 -3.70
N VAL A 266 -9.90 -5.61 -2.41
CA VAL A 266 -9.41 -4.77 -1.31
C VAL A 266 -7.89 -4.85 -1.20
N PHE A 267 -7.29 -6.02 -1.39
CA PHE A 267 -5.84 -6.15 -1.47
C PHE A 267 -5.25 -5.35 -2.64
N ASP A 268 -5.89 -5.39 -3.81
CA ASP A 268 -5.45 -4.61 -4.97
C ASP A 268 -5.47 -3.11 -4.69
N ALA A 269 -6.57 -2.61 -4.11
CA ALA A 269 -6.70 -1.23 -3.68
C ALA A 269 -5.63 -0.83 -2.64
N ALA A 270 -5.36 -1.72 -1.66
CA ALA A 270 -4.35 -1.49 -0.64
C ALA A 270 -2.94 -1.40 -1.23
N PHE A 271 -2.58 -2.30 -2.14
CA PHE A 271 -1.26 -2.28 -2.79
C PHE A 271 -1.07 -1.04 -3.66
N LYS A 272 -2.06 -0.68 -4.47
CA LYS A 272 -2.07 0.58 -5.24
C LYS A 272 -1.89 1.79 -4.32
N ARG A 273 -2.68 1.86 -3.23
CA ARG A 273 -2.63 2.95 -2.24
C ARG A 273 -1.31 3.06 -1.50
N ALA A 274 -0.59 1.93 -1.33
CA ALA A 274 0.72 1.86 -0.70
C ALA A 274 1.89 2.10 -1.67
N GLY A 275 1.64 2.23 -2.97
CA GLY A 275 2.68 2.40 -3.99
C GLY A 275 3.37 1.10 -4.41
N ALA A 276 2.86 -0.05 -4.00
CA ALA A 276 3.36 -1.37 -4.40
C ALA A 276 2.81 -1.79 -5.76
N ILE A 277 3.47 -2.77 -6.38
CA ILE A 277 3.03 -3.38 -7.62
C ILE A 277 2.52 -4.78 -7.34
N ARG A 278 1.36 -5.09 -7.86
CA ARG A 278 0.80 -6.45 -7.83
C ARG A 278 1.08 -7.17 -9.14
N VAL A 279 1.57 -8.40 -9.03
CA VAL A 279 1.77 -9.33 -10.15
C VAL A 279 0.99 -10.62 -9.93
N ASN A 280 0.82 -11.40 -11.00
CA ASN A 280 -0.09 -12.55 -11.01
C ASN A 280 0.60 -13.90 -11.00
N THR A 281 1.85 -13.96 -11.46
CA THR A 281 2.63 -15.19 -11.58
C THR A 281 4.04 -15.02 -11.04
N ILE A 282 4.70 -16.12 -10.73
CA ILE A 282 6.10 -16.12 -10.30
C ILE A 282 7.01 -15.55 -11.39
N GLY A 283 6.75 -15.89 -12.66
CA GLY A 283 7.51 -15.31 -13.79
C GLY A 283 7.38 -13.80 -13.87
N GLU A 284 6.17 -13.25 -13.70
CA GLU A 284 5.93 -11.80 -13.65
C GLU A 284 6.66 -11.14 -12.46
N LEU A 285 6.72 -11.82 -11.30
CA LEU A 285 7.38 -11.28 -10.10
C LEU A 285 8.85 -10.93 -10.37
N PHE A 286 9.57 -11.82 -11.02
CA PHE A 286 10.98 -11.63 -11.34
C PHE A 286 11.20 -10.75 -12.56
N ALA A 287 10.38 -10.88 -13.60
CA ALA A 287 10.43 -10.01 -14.78
C ALA A 287 10.21 -8.54 -14.39
N CYS A 288 9.21 -8.26 -13.56
CA CYS A 288 8.94 -6.93 -13.03
C CYS A 288 10.13 -6.39 -12.21
N ALA A 289 10.74 -7.20 -11.33
CA ALA A 289 11.90 -6.81 -10.54
C ALA A 289 13.11 -6.46 -11.43
N GLN A 290 13.41 -7.28 -12.43
CA GLN A 290 14.48 -7.03 -13.39
C GLN A 290 14.24 -5.70 -14.12
N THR A 291 13.00 -5.49 -14.58
CA THR A 291 12.63 -4.28 -15.34
C THR A 291 12.79 -3.03 -14.50
N LEU A 292 12.20 -3.00 -13.31
CA LEU A 292 12.18 -1.81 -12.45
C LEU A 292 13.56 -1.46 -11.86
N THR A 293 14.46 -2.44 -11.80
CA THR A 293 15.84 -2.20 -11.39
C THR A 293 16.66 -1.60 -12.54
N ALA A 294 16.36 -1.97 -13.79
CA ALA A 294 17.13 -1.59 -14.97
C ALA A 294 16.60 -0.33 -15.67
N GLN A 295 15.30 -0.05 -15.59
CA GLN A 295 14.64 0.98 -16.40
C GLN A 295 14.11 2.16 -15.57
N LYS A 296 13.96 3.29 -16.27
CA LYS A 296 13.45 4.54 -15.67
C LYS A 296 11.92 4.54 -15.65
N LYS A 297 11.34 5.40 -14.79
CA LYS A 297 9.90 5.68 -14.75
C LYS A 297 9.38 6.18 -16.09
N VAL A 298 8.14 5.87 -16.44
CA VAL A 298 7.43 6.37 -17.62
C VAL A 298 6.24 7.23 -17.21
N GLN A 299 5.91 8.22 -18.05
CA GLN A 299 4.76 9.11 -17.83
C GLN A 299 3.50 8.66 -18.56
N GLY A 300 3.64 7.81 -19.58
CA GLY A 300 2.51 7.36 -20.39
C GLY A 300 2.60 5.89 -20.76
N ARG A 301 1.58 5.41 -21.48
CA ARG A 301 1.38 4.01 -21.84
C ARG A 301 1.51 3.72 -23.34
N ARG A 302 2.14 4.64 -24.10
CA ARG A 302 2.30 4.56 -25.55
C ARG A 302 3.62 3.85 -25.90
N LEU A 303 3.53 2.62 -26.42
CA LEU A 303 4.69 1.78 -26.76
C LEU A 303 4.95 1.81 -28.27
N ALA A 304 6.21 2.04 -28.65
CA ALA A 304 6.70 1.75 -30.01
C ALA A 304 7.31 0.34 -30.01
N ILE A 305 6.98 -0.46 -31.01
CA ILE A 305 7.48 -1.83 -31.20
C ILE A 305 8.32 -1.86 -32.47
N VAL A 306 9.59 -2.25 -32.35
CA VAL A 306 10.52 -2.43 -33.49
C VAL A 306 10.84 -3.93 -33.59
N THR A 307 10.57 -4.56 -34.73
CA THR A 307 10.66 -6.02 -34.87
C THR A 307 11.15 -6.44 -36.26
N ASN A 308 11.92 -7.54 -36.37
CA ASN A 308 12.22 -8.18 -37.66
C ASN A 308 11.22 -9.31 -38.03
N ALA A 309 10.14 -9.43 -37.23
CA ALA A 309 9.12 -10.47 -37.45
C ALA A 309 7.73 -9.93 -37.16
N GLY A 310 6.93 -9.70 -38.20
CA GLY A 310 5.60 -9.11 -38.08
C GLY A 310 4.69 -9.86 -37.10
N GLY A 311 4.68 -11.20 -37.10
CA GLY A 311 3.88 -11.99 -36.18
C GLY A 311 4.19 -11.76 -34.70
N ALA A 312 5.46 -11.59 -34.34
CA ALA A 312 5.87 -11.28 -32.96
C ALA A 312 5.43 -9.87 -32.54
N GLY A 313 5.45 -8.91 -33.50
CA GLY A 313 4.93 -7.56 -33.29
C GLY A 313 3.43 -7.53 -33.03
N VAL A 314 2.65 -8.37 -33.74
CA VAL A 314 1.20 -8.50 -33.53
C VAL A 314 0.89 -9.05 -32.13
N VAL A 315 1.55 -10.14 -31.74
CA VAL A 315 1.37 -10.74 -30.39
C VAL A 315 1.72 -9.75 -29.26
N ALA A 316 2.79 -8.98 -29.44
CA ALA A 316 3.14 -7.91 -28.47
C ALA A 316 2.07 -6.82 -28.40
N THR A 317 1.48 -6.46 -29.55
CA THR A 317 0.42 -5.45 -29.62
C THR A 317 -0.84 -5.91 -28.90
N ASP A 318 -1.29 -7.15 -29.17
CA ASP A 318 -2.47 -7.72 -28.51
C ASP A 318 -2.29 -7.72 -27.00
N SER A 319 -1.16 -8.22 -26.52
CA SER A 319 -0.84 -8.21 -25.08
C SER A 319 -0.80 -6.79 -24.50
N LEU A 320 -0.23 -5.82 -25.20
CA LEU A 320 -0.19 -4.40 -24.77
C LEU A 320 -1.61 -3.85 -24.57
N ILE A 321 -2.50 -4.08 -25.57
CA ILE A 321 -3.87 -3.56 -25.55
C ILE A 321 -4.70 -4.22 -24.44
N GLU A 322 -4.60 -5.55 -24.28
CA GLU A 322 -5.26 -6.29 -23.20
C GLU A 322 -4.88 -5.77 -21.81
N LEU A 323 -3.63 -5.33 -21.63
CA LEU A 323 -3.13 -4.76 -20.40
C LEU A 323 -3.50 -3.28 -20.19
N GLY A 324 -4.24 -2.68 -21.12
CA GLY A 324 -4.66 -1.29 -21.11
C GLY A 324 -3.60 -0.31 -21.60
N GLY A 325 -2.55 -0.80 -22.26
CA GLY A 325 -1.55 0.03 -22.95
C GLY A 325 -2.07 0.60 -24.28
N THR A 326 -1.24 1.38 -24.95
CA THR A 326 -1.58 1.99 -26.22
C THR A 326 -0.42 1.85 -27.20
N LEU A 327 -0.71 1.39 -28.41
CA LEU A 327 0.28 1.40 -29.46
C LEU A 327 0.55 2.86 -29.88
N ALA A 328 1.80 3.30 -29.82
CA ALA A 328 2.17 4.68 -30.12
C ALA A 328 1.83 5.05 -31.57
N LYS A 329 1.13 6.16 -31.79
CA LYS A 329 0.95 6.75 -33.11
C LYS A 329 2.19 7.58 -33.42
N LEU A 330 2.98 7.12 -34.39
CA LEU A 330 4.21 7.79 -34.79
C LEU A 330 3.90 9.11 -35.53
N SER A 331 4.69 10.13 -35.27
CA SER A 331 4.56 11.43 -35.94
C SER A 331 4.97 11.38 -37.42
N ASP A 332 4.49 12.31 -38.24
CA ASP A 332 4.86 12.39 -39.66
C ASP A 332 6.38 12.56 -39.87
N GLY A 333 7.06 13.26 -38.96
CA GLY A 333 8.51 13.40 -38.94
C GLY A 333 9.24 12.07 -38.68
N THR A 334 8.74 11.28 -37.74
CA THR A 334 9.26 9.94 -37.48
C THR A 334 9.00 8.99 -38.64
N MET A 335 7.81 9.06 -39.26
CA MET A 335 7.48 8.26 -40.43
C MET A 335 8.40 8.59 -41.61
N ALA A 336 8.69 9.87 -41.88
CA ALA A 336 9.63 10.29 -42.93
C ALA A 336 11.06 9.80 -42.63
N SER A 337 11.48 9.83 -41.36
CA SER A 337 12.80 9.31 -40.95
C SER A 337 12.91 7.80 -41.14
N LEU A 338 11.83 7.07 -40.87
CA LEU A 338 11.76 5.62 -41.11
C LEU A 338 11.73 5.30 -42.61
N ASP A 339 10.95 6.03 -43.44
CA ASP A 339 10.91 5.83 -44.89
C ASP A 339 12.29 6.04 -45.54
N ALA A 340 13.14 6.92 -45.00
CA ALA A 340 14.48 7.16 -45.49
C ALA A 340 15.47 5.99 -45.24
N VAL A 341 15.18 5.10 -44.29
CA VAL A 341 16.10 4.02 -43.88
C VAL A 341 15.52 2.60 -44.10
N MET A 342 14.22 2.53 -44.30
CA MET A 342 13.52 1.26 -44.51
C MET A 342 13.42 0.89 -45.99
N PRO A 343 13.35 -0.41 -46.32
CA PRO A 343 13.02 -0.87 -47.65
C PRO A 343 11.65 -0.34 -48.09
N ALA A 344 11.47 -0.14 -49.41
CA ALA A 344 10.25 0.44 -49.96
C ALA A 344 8.95 -0.30 -49.60
N ASN A 345 9.03 -1.59 -49.28
CA ASN A 345 7.94 -2.49 -48.95
C ASN A 345 7.67 -2.65 -47.45
N TRP A 346 8.24 -1.83 -46.56
CA TRP A 346 7.93 -1.89 -45.16
C TRP A 346 6.49 -1.43 -44.83
N SER A 347 5.94 -1.84 -43.69
CA SER A 347 4.52 -1.74 -43.34
C SER A 347 4.01 -0.30 -43.08
N ARG A 348 4.87 0.69 -42.96
CA ARG A 348 4.55 2.12 -42.67
C ARG A 348 3.62 2.29 -41.47
N GLY A 349 4.01 1.67 -40.35
CA GLY A 349 3.21 1.73 -39.10
C GLY A 349 3.98 1.32 -37.89
N ASN A 350 3.29 1.32 -36.76
CA ASN A 350 3.72 0.68 -35.53
C ASN A 350 2.82 -0.57 -35.30
N PRO A 351 3.38 -1.77 -35.20
CA PRO A 351 4.81 -2.13 -35.10
C PRO A 351 5.65 -1.73 -36.33
N VAL A 352 6.86 -1.22 -36.09
CA VAL A 352 7.88 -0.90 -37.10
C VAL A 352 8.56 -2.21 -37.50
N ASP A 353 8.10 -2.83 -38.57
CA ASP A 353 8.70 -4.07 -39.11
C ASP A 353 9.94 -3.72 -39.95
N VAL A 354 11.12 -3.97 -39.39
CA VAL A 354 12.41 -3.73 -40.05
C VAL A 354 12.78 -4.83 -41.03
N LEU A 355 11.92 -5.82 -41.21
CA LEU A 355 12.04 -7.01 -42.08
C LEU A 355 13.14 -8.01 -41.63
N GLY A 356 13.00 -9.27 -42.08
CA GLY A 356 13.85 -10.38 -41.63
C GLY A 356 15.32 -10.28 -42.02
N ASP A 357 15.65 -9.48 -43.02
CA ASP A 357 17.01 -9.21 -43.49
C ASP A 357 17.67 -7.96 -42.84
N ALA A 358 17.06 -7.43 -41.77
CA ALA A 358 17.54 -6.22 -41.13
C ALA A 358 18.91 -6.43 -40.48
N ASP A 359 19.84 -5.56 -40.88
CA ASP A 359 21.17 -5.45 -40.27
C ASP A 359 21.14 -4.63 -38.96
N PRO A 360 22.22 -4.63 -38.19
CA PRO A 360 22.31 -3.84 -36.96
C PRO A 360 22.06 -2.35 -37.14
N GLU A 361 22.51 -1.77 -38.24
CA GLU A 361 22.35 -0.34 -38.52
C GLU A 361 20.89 0.03 -38.75
N ARG A 362 20.12 -0.78 -39.49
CA ARG A 362 18.67 -0.57 -39.71
C ARG A 362 17.90 -0.60 -38.39
N TYR A 363 18.21 -1.55 -37.52
CA TYR A 363 17.63 -1.57 -36.17
C TYR A 363 17.95 -0.29 -35.40
N ARG A 364 19.21 0.12 -35.34
CA ARG A 364 19.64 1.34 -34.66
C ARG A 364 18.89 2.57 -35.15
N LYS A 365 18.83 2.79 -36.45
CA LYS A 365 18.14 3.95 -37.04
C LYS A 365 16.63 3.94 -36.77
N ALA A 366 15.99 2.78 -36.88
CA ALA A 366 14.56 2.64 -36.55
C ALA A 366 14.28 2.97 -35.07
N MET A 367 15.11 2.46 -34.16
CA MET A 367 14.98 2.76 -32.73
C MET A 367 15.27 4.24 -32.42
N GLU A 368 16.30 4.85 -33.03
CA GLU A 368 16.61 6.28 -32.85
C GLU A 368 15.42 7.15 -33.25
N ALA A 369 14.77 6.84 -34.39
CA ALA A 369 13.57 7.54 -34.83
C ALA A 369 12.41 7.42 -33.81
N CYS A 370 12.17 6.22 -33.28
CA CYS A 370 11.15 6.00 -32.25
C CYS A 370 11.50 6.66 -30.91
N ILE A 371 12.78 6.66 -30.51
CA ILE A 371 13.26 7.33 -29.29
C ILE A 371 13.03 8.83 -29.36
N ALA A 372 13.23 9.45 -30.52
CA ALA A 372 13.07 10.89 -30.72
C ALA A 372 11.60 11.35 -30.78
N ASP A 373 10.64 10.45 -30.97
CA ASP A 373 9.22 10.79 -31.14
C ASP A 373 8.55 11.09 -29.77
N GLU A 374 8.05 12.31 -29.56
CA GLU A 374 7.34 12.71 -28.35
C GLU A 374 6.02 11.94 -28.12
N GLY A 375 5.46 11.31 -29.16
CA GLY A 375 4.31 10.42 -29.11
C GLY A 375 4.60 9.04 -28.51
N VAL A 376 5.87 8.72 -28.18
CA VAL A 376 6.34 7.44 -27.69
C VAL A 376 6.79 7.54 -26.23
N ASP A 377 6.31 6.66 -25.36
CA ASP A 377 6.67 6.62 -23.93
C ASP A 377 7.69 5.51 -23.62
N GLY A 378 7.81 4.51 -24.45
CA GLY A 378 8.78 3.42 -24.33
C GLY A 378 8.95 2.64 -25.62
N ILE A 379 10.03 1.86 -25.73
CA ILE A 379 10.37 1.09 -26.92
C ILE A 379 10.54 -0.38 -26.56
N LEU A 380 9.93 -1.26 -27.36
CA LEU A 380 10.14 -2.70 -27.35
C LEU A 380 10.84 -3.12 -28.63
N ALA A 381 12.08 -3.61 -28.51
CA ALA A 381 12.81 -4.23 -29.63
C ALA A 381 12.62 -5.75 -29.58
N ILE A 382 12.08 -6.32 -30.65
CA ILE A 382 11.88 -7.77 -30.79
C ILE A 382 12.83 -8.30 -31.87
N LEU A 383 13.56 -9.35 -31.56
CA LEU A 383 14.43 -10.04 -32.49
C LEU A 383 14.11 -11.56 -32.52
N THR A 384 13.87 -12.07 -33.72
CA THR A 384 13.79 -13.51 -34.01
C THR A 384 15.02 -13.95 -34.82
N PRO A 385 15.60 -15.15 -34.52
CA PRO A 385 16.78 -15.61 -35.23
C PRO A 385 16.39 -16.06 -36.65
N GLN A 386 16.97 -15.38 -37.63
CA GLN A 386 16.86 -15.73 -39.03
C GLN A 386 18.28 -15.91 -39.58
N ALA A 387 18.46 -16.61 -40.67
CA ALA A 387 19.80 -16.93 -41.23
C ALA A 387 20.67 -15.68 -41.48
N MET A 388 20.04 -14.52 -41.71
CA MET A 388 20.69 -13.24 -41.99
C MET A 388 20.78 -12.32 -40.78
N THR A 389 20.24 -12.73 -39.62
CA THR A 389 20.17 -11.85 -38.45
C THR A 389 21.44 -11.92 -37.60
N ASP A 390 22.16 -10.80 -37.47
CA ASP A 390 23.25 -10.66 -36.50
C ASP A 390 22.71 -10.21 -35.12
N ALA A 391 22.25 -11.18 -34.32
CA ALA A 391 21.68 -10.91 -32.99
C ALA A 391 22.68 -10.20 -32.06
N ALA A 392 23.97 -10.47 -32.16
CA ALA A 392 24.98 -9.83 -31.32
C ALA A 392 25.28 -8.41 -31.78
N GLY A 393 25.32 -8.14 -33.09
CA GLY A 393 25.49 -6.81 -33.67
C GLY A 393 24.31 -5.90 -33.30
N VAL A 394 23.06 -6.39 -33.48
CA VAL A 394 21.86 -5.66 -33.08
C VAL A 394 21.85 -5.33 -31.60
N ALA A 395 22.24 -6.31 -30.74
CA ALA A 395 22.32 -6.08 -29.28
C ALA A 395 23.34 -4.98 -28.92
N LYS A 396 24.48 -4.91 -29.60
CA LYS A 396 25.49 -3.83 -29.39
C LYS A 396 24.92 -2.46 -29.76
N GLU A 397 24.26 -2.36 -30.90
CA GLU A 397 23.64 -1.11 -31.34
C GLU A 397 22.56 -0.64 -30.36
N ILE A 398 21.68 -1.53 -29.89
CA ILE A 398 20.65 -1.20 -28.89
C ILE A 398 21.29 -0.77 -27.56
N THR A 399 22.36 -1.47 -27.12
CA THR A 399 23.06 -1.12 -25.88
C THR A 399 23.70 0.29 -25.99
N ALA A 400 24.18 0.70 -27.15
CA ALA A 400 24.71 2.03 -27.37
C ALA A 400 23.65 3.15 -27.32
N LEU A 401 22.38 2.82 -27.44
CA LEU A 401 21.25 3.76 -27.29
C LEU A 401 20.79 3.94 -25.84
N GLN A 402 21.17 3.00 -24.95
CA GLN A 402 20.76 3.04 -23.55
C GLN A 402 21.27 4.32 -22.87
N GLY A 403 20.35 5.05 -22.22
CA GLY A 403 20.65 6.26 -21.46
C GLY A 403 20.75 7.55 -22.30
N ARG A 404 20.62 7.50 -23.62
CA ARG A 404 20.55 8.70 -24.47
C ARG A 404 19.25 9.49 -24.26
N ASP A 405 18.18 8.81 -23.86
CA ASP A 405 16.89 9.41 -23.53
C ASP A 405 16.36 8.84 -22.19
N LYS A 406 15.25 9.43 -21.73
CA LYS A 406 14.54 8.99 -20.51
C LYS A 406 13.61 7.79 -20.75
N LYS A 407 13.32 7.45 -22.02
CA LYS A 407 12.40 6.35 -22.39
C LYS A 407 13.04 5.00 -22.10
N PRO A 408 12.29 4.05 -21.49
CA PRO A 408 12.80 2.70 -21.30
C PRO A 408 12.90 1.95 -22.62
N ILE A 409 13.96 1.15 -22.72
CA ILE A 409 14.16 0.19 -23.80
C ILE A 409 14.02 -1.21 -23.19
N LEU A 410 13.05 -1.97 -23.71
CA LEU A 410 12.84 -3.38 -23.38
C LEU A 410 13.15 -4.22 -24.61
N THR A 411 13.60 -5.45 -24.41
CA THR A 411 13.94 -6.32 -25.52
C THR A 411 13.30 -7.70 -25.38
N SER A 412 12.85 -8.28 -26.50
CA SER A 412 12.43 -9.68 -26.58
C SER A 412 13.33 -10.40 -27.59
N TRP A 413 14.29 -11.17 -27.09
CA TRP A 413 15.20 -11.99 -27.88
C TRP A 413 14.65 -13.41 -27.95
N MET A 414 13.88 -13.68 -29.00
CA MET A 414 13.19 -14.95 -29.18
C MET A 414 14.17 -16.02 -29.70
N GLY A 415 14.14 -17.21 -29.13
CA GLY A 415 15.08 -18.30 -29.39
C GLY A 415 16.02 -18.58 -28.20
N GLU A 416 16.88 -19.53 -28.34
CA GLU A 416 17.84 -19.93 -27.29
C GLU A 416 19.29 -19.77 -27.80
N GLU A 417 19.82 -20.76 -28.56
CA GLU A 417 21.23 -20.86 -28.90
C GLU A 417 21.73 -19.70 -29.78
N ASP A 418 20.98 -19.41 -30.86
CA ASP A 418 21.38 -18.39 -31.87
C ASP A 418 21.38 -16.96 -31.34
N VAL A 419 20.66 -16.69 -30.25
CA VAL A 419 20.52 -15.35 -29.72
C VAL A 419 21.26 -15.12 -28.38
N ASN A 420 21.90 -16.13 -27.81
CA ASN A 420 22.54 -16.09 -26.49
C ASN A 420 23.61 -15.00 -26.36
N LYS A 421 24.48 -14.83 -27.38
CA LYS A 421 25.50 -13.76 -27.38
C LYS A 421 24.86 -12.37 -27.30
N GLY A 422 23.74 -12.18 -28.02
CA GLY A 422 23.00 -10.93 -27.96
C GLY A 422 22.35 -10.70 -26.59
N LYS A 423 21.79 -11.72 -25.98
CA LYS A 423 21.24 -11.65 -24.60
C LYS A 423 22.30 -11.22 -23.60
N GLU A 424 23.49 -11.85 -23.60
CA GLU A 424 24.58 -11.48 -22.70
C GLU A 424 25.03 -10.01 -22.86
N ILE A 425 25.07 -9.49 -24.11
CA ILE A 425 25.42 -8.10 -24.38
C ILE A 425 24.40 -7.14 -23.80
N LEU A 426 23.09 -7.42 -24.02
CA LEU A 426 21.99 -6.60 -23.50
C LEU A 426 21.95 -6.62 -21.97
N GLU A 427 22.09 -7.79 -21.33
CA GLU A 427 22.13 -7.95 -19.88
C GLU A 427 23.30 -7.19 -19.25
N LYS A 428 24.52 -7.29 -19.84
CA LYS A 428 25.69 -6.51 -19.41
C LYS A 428 25.48 -5.00 -19.59
N GLY A 429 24.70 -4.62 -20.61
CA GLY A 429 24.27 -3.24 -20.85
C GLY A 429 23.11 -2.78 -19.96
N ASN A 430 22.68 -3.59 -19.01
CA ASN A 430 21.54 -3.31 -18.11
C ASN A 430 20.21 -3.07 -18.88
N ILE A 431 19.99 -3.79 -19.98
CA ILE A 431 18.76 -3.79 -20.75
C ILE A 431 18.01 -5.09 -20.45
N PRO A 432 16.72 -5.02 -20.01
CA PRO A 432 15.93 -6.21 -19.75
C PRO A 432 15.69 -7.05 -21.00
N VAL A 433 15.92 -8.35 -20.90
CA VAL A 433 15.75 -9.29 -22.01
C VAL A 433 14.69 -10.35 -21.65
N TYR A 434 13.69 -10.48 -22.52
CA TYR A 434 12.60 -11.44 -22.35
C TYR A 434 12.60 -12.47 -23.47
N LYS A 435 12.16 -13.69 -23.14
CA LYS A 435 12.08 -14.79 -24.12
C LYS A 435 10.92 -14.61 -25.09
N ILE A 436 9.84 -13.97 -24.64
CA ILE A 436 8.59 -13.77 -25.41
C ILE A 436 8.12 -12.32 -25.31
N PRO A 437 7.50 -11.80 -26.37
CA PRO A 437 7.15 -10.39 -26.48
C PRO A 437 6.02 -9.97 -25.52
N GLU A 438 5.13 -10.88 -25.15
CA GLU A 438 4.05 -10.64 -24.18
C GLU A 438 4.60 -10.27 -22.80
N THR A 439 5.67 -10.95 -22.37
CA THR A 439 6.33 -10.62 -21.10
C THR A 439 6.97 -9.23 -21.15
N ALA A 440 7.57 -8.85 -22.29
CA ALA A 440 8.15 -7.53 -22.48
C ALA A 440 7.08 -6.42 -22.47
N ALA A 441 5.96 -6.61 -23.17
CA ALA A 441 4.83 -5.69 -23.19
C ALA A 441 4.22 -5.53 -21.78
N ARG A 442 4.05 -6.61 -21.04
CA ARG A 442 3.62 -6.61 -19.63
C ARG A 442 4.60 -5.83 -18.76
N SER A 443 5.88 -6.07 -18.91
CA SER A 443 6.93 -5.40 -18.13
C SER A 443 6.95 -3.89 -18.38
N PHE A 444 6.66 -3.42 -19.61
CA PHE A 444 6.43 -2.01 -19.88
C PHE A 444 5.23 -1.45 -19.10
N MET A 445 4.12 -2.18 -19.09
CA MET A 445 2.93 -1.79 -18.35
C MET A 445 3.15 -1.82 -16.83
N ASP A 446 4.03 -2.69 -16.32
CA ASP A 446 4.41 -2.70 -14.91
C ASP A 446 5.23 -1.46 -14.54
N ILE A 447 6.14 -0.98 -15.43
CA ILE A 447 6.81 0.33 -15.23
C ILE A 447 5.77 1.46 -15.17
N TYR A 448 4.81 1.47 -16.09
CA TYR A 448 3.75 2.48 -16.11
C TYR A 448 2.91 2.45 -14.83
N ARG A 449 2.45 1.26 -14.40
CA ARG A 449 1.67 1.09 -13.17
C ARG A 449 2.46 1.56 -11.94
N TYR A 450 3.74 1.19 -11.86
CA TYR A 450 4.61 1.66 -10.78
C TYR A 450 4.76 3.17 -10.77
N SER A 451 5.05 3.77 -11.91
CA SER A 451 5.14 5.22 -12.04
C SER A 451 3.84 5.90 -11.60
N ARG A 452 2.71 5.36 -12.02
CA ARG A 452 1.38 5.86 -11.68
C ARG A 452 1.04 5.70 -10.19
N ASN A 453 1.39 4.57 -9.57
CA ASN A 453 1.21 4.36 -8.13
C ASN A 453 2.11 5.32 -7.31
N LEU A 454 3.33 5.58 -7.80
CA LEU A 454 4.21 6.57 -7.17
C LEU A 454 3.69 8.00 -7.30
N GLU A 455 3.13 8.39 -8.45
CA GLU A 455 2.48 9.69 -8.61
C GLU A 455 1.44 9.94 -7.52
N LEU A 456 0.62 8.92 -7.19
CA LEU A 456 -0.35 9.01 -6.09
C LEU A 456 0.30 9.30 -4.72
N LEU A 457 1.51 8.77 -4.49
CA LEU A 457 2.28 9.05 -3.28
C LEU A 457 2.98 10.42 -3.31
N TYR A 458 3.13 11.04 -4.49
CA TYR A 458 3.78 12.33 -4.69
C TYR A 458 2.78 13.47 -4.98
N GLU A 459 1.51 13.13 -5.23
CA GLU A 459 0.53 14.15 -5.58
C GLU A 459 0.17 14.99 -4.35
N THR A 460 0.41 16.31 -4.45
CA THR A 460 -0.06 17.26 -3.45
C THR A 460 -1.55 17.53 -3.71
N PRO A 461 -2.45 17.16 -2.78
CA PRO A 461 -3.87 17.39 -2.98
C PRO A 461 -4.17 18.88 -3.16
N ALA A 462 -5.08 19.21 -4.05
CA ALA A 462 -5.62 20.55 -4.12
C ALA A 462 -6.32 20.90 -2.78
N THR A 463 -6.23 22.15 -2.37
CA THR A 463 -6.80 22.65 -1.10
C THR A 463 -8.25 22.18 -0.95
N ILE A 464 -8.57 21.57 0.21
CA ILE A 464 -9.94 21.16 0.52
C ILE A 464 -10.85 22.39 0.48
N PRO A 465 -11.98 22.35 -0.23
CA PRO A 465 -12.94 23.45 -0.19
C PRO A 465 -13.31 23.77 1.26
N HIS A 466 -13.13 24.99 1.70
CA HIS A 466 -13.46 25.45 3.07
C HIS A 466 -14.93 25.27 3.47
N ALA A 467 -15.76 24.80 2.54
CA ALA A 467 -17.20 24.65 2.69
C ALA A 467 -17.65 23.36 3.41
N PHE A 468 -16.75 22.39 3.68
CA PHE A 468 -17.15 21.14 4.33
C PHE A 468 -17.15 21.29 5.86
N ARG A 469 -18.33 21.40 6.44
CA ARG A 469 -18.56 21.46 7.90
C ARG A 469 -19.66 20.47 8.26
N PRO A 470 -19.32 19.17 8.47
CA PRO A 470 -20.31 18.17 8.81
C PRO A 470 -20.84 18.37 10.25
N GLU A 471 -22.08 18.04 10.46
CA GLU A 471 -22.76 18.05 11.77
C GLU A 471 -22.49 16.72 12.51
N ILE A 472 -21.22 16.50 12.91
CA ILE A 472 -20.75 15.22 13.49
C ILE A 472 -21.54 14.85 14.73
N GLU A 473 -21.81 15.81 15.65
CA GLU A 473 -22.48 15.54 16.93
C GLU A 473 -23.93 15.10 16.73
N LYS A 474 -24.66 15.68 15.76
CA LYS A 474 -26.03 15.23 15.45
C LYS A 474 -26.05 13.77 14.99
N ASN A 475 -25.11 13.37 14.15
CA ASN A 475 -25.01 11.98 13.72
C ASN A 475 -24.58 11.06 14.87
N ARG A 476 -23.69 11.53 15.76
CA ARG A 476 -23.29 10.76 16.94
C ARG A 476 -24.46 10.48 17.87
N GLU A 477 -25.29 11.49 18.15
CA GLU A 477 -26.50 11.34 18.95
C GLU A 477 -27.49 10.38 18.29
N LEU A 478 -27.75 10.54 16.99
CA LEU A 478 -28.66 9.67 16.24
C LEU A 478 -28.21 8.20 16.27
N ILE A 479 -26.96 7.93 15.88
CA ILE A 479 -26.40 6.56 15.83
C ILE A 479 -26.39 5.94 17.24
N SER A 480 -25.97 6.71 18.26
CA SER A 480 -25.95 6.24 19.65
C SER A 480 -27.35 5.93 20.16
N GLY A 481 -28.36 6.74 19.81
CA GLY A 481 -29.77 6.51 20.15
C GLY A 481 -30.28 5.20 19.57
N ILE A 482 -30.08 4.97 18.29
CA ILE A 482 -30.46 3.74 17.58
C ILE A 482 -29.81 2.49 18.21
N MET A 483 -28.50 2.56 18.51
CA MET A 483 -27.80 1.44 19.14
C MET A 483 -28.29 1.16 20.58
N LYS A 484 -28.68 2.19 21.35
CA LYS A 484 -29.28 2.02 22.68
C LYS A 484 -30.65 1.35 22.64
N GLU A 485 -31.40 1.51 21.54
CA GLU A 485 -32.64 0.80 21.27
C GLU A 485 -32.42 -0.68 20.88
N GLY A 486 -31.18 -1.14 20.77
CA GLY A 486 -30.82 -2.48 20.32
C GLY A 486 -30.98 -2.69 18.82
N ARG A 487 -31.07 -1.60 18.03
CA ARG A 487 -31.15 -1.64 16.57
C ARG A 487 -29.76 -1.42 15.96
N PHE A 488 -29.45 -2.18 14.91
CA PHE A 488 -28.19 -2.11 14.16
C PHE A 488 -28.41 -1.88 12.66
N ALA A 489 -29.63 -1.58 12.26
CA ALA A 489 -29.98 -1.12 10.93
C ALA A 489 -30.75 0.20 11.05
N LEU A 490 -30.31 1.22 10.34
CA LEU A 490 -31.04 2.47 10.21
C LEU A 490 -32.21 2.29 9.25
N THR A 491 -33.29 2.99 9.53
CA THR A 491 -34.34 3.17 8.53
C THR A 491 -33.83 4.07 7.39
N GLU A 492 -34.46 4.02 6.22
CA GLU A 492 -34.06 4.86 5.08
C GLU A 492 -34.06 6.37 5.41
N SER A 493 -35.08 6.82 6.18
CA SER A 493 -35.17 8.21 6.63
C SER A 493 -34.02 8.59 7.58
N GLU A 494 -33.65 7.72 8.54
CA GLU A 494 -32.50 7.94 9.42
C GLU A 494 -31.19 7.95 8.65
N ALA A 495 -31.03 7.06 7.67
CA ALA A 495 -29.85 7.02 6.80
C ALA A 495 -29.71 8.30 5.96
N LYS A 496 -30.82 8.79 5.38
CA LYS A 496 -30.84 10.06 4.64
C LYS A 496 -30.47 11.25 5.54
N GLN A 497 -30.97 11.28 6.77
CA GLN A 497 -30.62 12.32 7.73
C GLN A 497 -29.11 12.31 8.06
N VAL A 498 -28.50 11.13 8.20
CA VAL A 498 -27.05 10.99 8.37
C VAL A 498 -26.30 11.60 7.19
N PHE A 499 -26.77 11.39 5.96
CA PHE A 499 -26.13 11.95 4.76
C PHE A 499 -26.31 13.47 4.66
N GLU A 500 -27.51 13.99 4.94
CA GLU A 500 -27.78 15.44 4.95
C GLU A 500 -26.88 16.18 5.94
N ASN A 501 -26.67 15.63 7.13
CA ASN A 501 -25.77 16.19 8.13
C ASN A 501 -24.28 16.22 7.65
N TYR A 502 -23.94 15.45 6.61
CA TYR A 502 -22.65 15.48 5.91
C TYR A 502 -22.67 16.28 4.60
N GLY A 503 -23.81 16.96 4.31
CA GLY A 503 -23.98 17.74 3.09
C GLY A 503 -23.99 16.86 1.82
N ILE A 504 -24.42 15.61 1.95
CA ILE A 504 -24.70 14.71 0.83
C ILE A 504 -26.19 14.88 0.47
N PRO A 505 -26.53 15.30 -0.76
CA PRO A 505 -27.89 15.64 -1.11
C PRO A 505 -28.80 14.41 -1.21
N THR A 506 -29.98 14.49 -0.61
CA THR A 506 -31.02 13.47 -0.65
C THR A 506 -32.28 14.02 -1.30
N VAL A 507 -33.21 13.15 -1.76
CA VAL A 507 -34.50 13.56 -2.27
C VAL A 507 -35.38 14.10 -1.14
N LYS A 508 -36.25 15.06 -1.45
CA LYS A 508 -37.26 15.50 -0.49
C LYS A 508 -38.13 14.33 -0.08
N SER A 509 -38.32 14.14 1.21
CA SER A 509 -39.06 13.00 1.74
C SER A 509 -39.97 13.39 2.90
N GLY A 510 -41.00 12.60 3.15
CA GLY A 510 -41.89 12.73 4.30
C GLY A 510 -42.42 11.37 4.70
N ILE A 511 -42.64 11.18 6.01
CA ILE A 511 -43.19 9.93 6.55
C ILE A 511 -44.68 10.11 6.82
N ALA A 512 -45.50 9.13 6.47
CA ALA A 512 -46.91 9.05 6.76
C ALA A 512 -47.23 7.75 7.51
N ALA A 513 -48.03 7.87 8.58
CA ALA A 513 -48.56 6.75 9.36
C ALA A 513 -50.00 6.37 8.95
N THR A 514 -50.67 7.21 8.18
CA THR A 514 -52.05 7.00 7.67
C THR A 514 -52.15 7.39 6.20
N ALA A 515 -53.15 6.85 5.49
CA ALA A 515 -53.44 7.19 4.10
C ALA A 515 -53.64 8.69 3.90
N ALA A 516 -54.44 9.34 4.77
CA ALA A 516 -54.67 10.79 4.68
C ALA A 516 -53.38 11.62 4.83
N GLN A 517 -52.47 11.23 5.75
CA GLN A 517 -51.18 11.86 5.88
C GLN A 517 -50.31 11.61 4.64
N ALA A 518 -50.39 10.43 4.02
CA ALA A 518 -49.67 10.13 2.79
C ALA A 518 -50.07 11.03 1.64
N GLY A 519 -51.38 11.22 1.43
CA GLY A 519 -51.92 12.16 0.43
C GLY A 519 -51.50 13.61 0.69
N GLN A 520 -51.50 14.05 1.97
CA GLN A 520 -51.07 15.40 2.33
C GLN A 520 -49.57 15.58 2.08
N LYS A 521 -48.72 14.65 2.53
CA LYS A 521 -47.26 14.72 2.33
C LYS A 521 -46.86 14.67 0.85
N ALA A 522 -47.57 13.86 0.06
CA ALA A 522 -47.33 13.83 -1.40
C ALA A 522 -47.60 15.19 -2.04
N ALA A 523 -48.68 15.88 -1.62
CA ALA A 523 -49.00 17.22 -2.10
C ALA A 523 -47.98 18.29 -1.63
N GLU A 524 -47.48 18.18 -0.41
CA GLU A 524 -46.41 19.08 0.10
C GLU A 524 -45.06 18.89 -0.65
N ILE A 525 -44.70 17.65 -1.01
CA ILE A 525 -43.46 17.32 -1.74
C ILE A 525 -43.54 17.75 -3.20
N GLY A 526 -44.71 17.55 -3.80
CA GLY A 526 -44.98 17.82 -5.22
C GLY A 526 -44.99 16.56 -6.07
N PHE A 527 -46.02 16.41 -6.91
CA PHE A 527 -46.17 15.25 -7.80
C PHE A 527 -45.29 15.33 -9.06
N PRO A 528 -44.85 14.20 -9.63
CA PRO A 528 -45.10 12.82 -9.16
C PRO A 528 -44.21 12.44 -7.98
N VAL A 529 -44.70 11.49 -7.14
CA VAL A 529 -43.98 10.97 -6.00
C VAL A 529 -43.77 9.45 -6.07
N VAL A 530 -42.77 8.97 -5.31
CA VAL A 530 -42.55 7.55 -5.02
C VAL A 530 -42.98 7.28 -3.60
N MET A 531 -43.58 6.14 -3.36
CA MET A 531 -43.98 5.69 -2.01
C MET A 531 -43.35 4.35 -1.70
N LYS A 532 -42.67 4.24 -0.53
CA LYS A 532 -41.97 3.05 -0.09
C LYS A 532 -42.36 2.69 1.34
N ILE A 533 -42.46 1.38 1.64
CA ILE A 533 -42.67 0.93 3.02
C ILE A 533 -41.54 1.34 3.93
N LEU A 534 -41.85 1.80 5.14
CA LEU A 534 -40.90 2.11 6.18
C LEU A 534 -41.00 1.04 7.28
N SER A 535 -40.07 0.07 7.26
CA SER A 535 -40.03 -1.04 8.21
C SER A 535 -38.58 -1.48 8.43
N PRO A 536 -38.11 -1.70 9.67
CA PRO A 536 -36.80 -2.24 9.95
C PRO A 536 -36.68 -3.72 9.56
N ASP A 537 -37.79 -4.43 9.40
CA ASP A 537 -37.84 -5.87 9.13
C ASP A 537 -37.88 -6.21 7.62
N VAL A 538 -38.18 -5.24 6.75
CA VAL A 538 -38.32 -5.43 5.31
C VAL A 538 -37.10 -4.88 4.58
N LEU A 539 -36.12 -5.76 4.30
CA LEU A 539 -34.86 -5.40 3.65
C LEU A 539 -35.02 -5.21 2.13
N HIS A 540 -35.83 -6.05 1.46
CA HIS A 540 -36.09 -6.01 0.02
C HIS A 540 -37.52 -5.51 -0.23
N LYS A 541 -37.68 -4.19 -0.27
CA LYS A 541 -38.97 -3.52 -0.35
C LYS A 541 -39.74 -3.85 -1.64
N THR A 542 -39.03 -3.95 -2.76
CA THR A 542 -39.66 -4.25 -4.08
C THR A 542 -40.24 -5.65 -4.10
N ASP A 543 -39.56 -6.66 -3.58
CA ASP A 543 -40.03 -8.04 -3.55
C ASP A 543 -41.28 -8.22 -2.67
N ALA A 544 -41.36 -7.41 -1.61
CA ALA A 544 -42.51 -7.37 -0.71
C ALA A 544 -43.67 -6.57 -1.27
N GLY A 545 -43.62 -6.03 -2.49
CA GLY A 545 -44.65 -5.10 -3.02
C GLY A 545 -44.71 -3.79 -2.24
N GLY A 546 -43.64 -3.44 -1.55
CA GLY A 546 -43.55 -2.27 -0.68
C GLY A 546 -43.14 -0.98 -1.37
N VAL A 547 -43.11 -0.91 -2.71
CA VAL A 547 -42.72 0.25 -3.51
C VAL A 547 -43.79 0.54 -4.55
N LYS A 548 -44.21 1.81 -4.68
CA LYS A 548 -45.08 2.32 -5.73
C LYS A 548 -44.45 3.58 -6.35
N LEU A 549 -44.35 3.59 -7.67
CA LEU A 549 -43.76 4.67 -8.48
C LEU A 549 -44.83 5.46 -9.23
N ASP A 550 -44.49 6.65 -9.68
CA ASP A 550 -45.26 7.51 -10.59
C ASP A 550 -46.66 7.85 -10.08
N ILE A 551 -46.76 8.18 -8.80
CA ILE A 551 -47.99 8.60 -8.14
C ILE A 551 -48.23 10.08 -8.42
N LYS A 552 -49.36 10.45 -9.04
CA LYS A 552 -49.61 11.76 -9.61
C LYS A 552 -50.68 12.57 -8.88
N THR A 553 -51.46 11.95 -8.04
CA THR A 553 -52.53 12.62 -7.32
C THR A 553 -52.56 12.26 -5.86
N LYS A 554 -53.27 13.06 -5.06
CA LYS A 554 -53.48 12.83 -3.63
C LYS A 554 -54.21 11.50 -3.38
N GLU A 555 -55.25 11.23 -4.17
CA GLU A 555 -56.09 10.04 -4.07
C GLU A 555 -55.28 8.77 -4.43
N GLU A 556 -54.44 8.86 -5.43
CA GLU A 556 -53.51 7.77 -5.76
C GLU A 556 -52.53 7.50 -4.60
N ALA A 557 -52.03 8.54 -3.92
CA ALA A 557 -51.13 8.38 -2.78
C ALA A 557 -51.84 7.72 -1.57
N GLU A 558 -53.07 8.12 -1.28
CA GLU A 558 -53.89 7.49 -0.22
C GLU A 558 -54.14 6.01 -0.53
N LYS A 559 -54.49 5.65 -1.77
CA LYS A 559 -54.69 4.27 -2.22
C LYS A 559 -53.40 3.44 -2.19
N ALA A 560 -52.31 4.02 -2.66
CA ALA A 560 -51.00 3.37 -2.64
C ALA A 560 -50.51 3.05 -1.22
N PHE A 561 -50.80 3.91 -0.23
CA PHE A 561 -50.50 3.64 1.17
C PHE A 561 -51.18 2.35 1.63
N ASP A 562 -52.45 2.16 1.37
CA ASP A 562 -53.20 0.96 1.75
C ASP A 562 -52.71 -0.29 1.03
N GLU A 563 -52.43 -0.17 -0.28
CA GLU A 563 -51.91 -1.28 -1.10
C GLU A 563 -50.50 -1.75 -0.64
N ILE A 564 -49.60 -0.82 -0.34
CA ILE A 564 -48.27 -1.12 0.18
C ILE A 564 -48.38 -1.88 1.51
N ASN A 565 -49.16 -1.37 2.46
CA ASN A 565 -49.35 -2.00 3.75
C ASN A 565 -49.96 -3.41 3.65
N ALA A 566 -50.96 -3.59 2.77
CA ALA A 566 -51.56 -4.89 2.52
C ALA A 566 -50.58 -5.89 1.91
N SER A 567 -49.80 -5.46 0.93
CA SER A 567 -48.79 -6.31 0.28
C SER A 567 -47.70 -6.77 1.24
N VAL A 568 -47.15 -5.83 2.02
CA VAL A 568 -46.08 -6.14 3.00
C VAL A 568 -46.60 -7.05 4.12
N LYS A 569 -47.81 -6.82 4.63
CA LYS A 569 -48.44 -7.72 5.64
C LYS A 569 -48.69 -9.10 5.10
N LYS A 570 -49.00 -9.23 3.81
CA LYS A 570 -49.15 -10.54 3.15
C LYS A 570 -47.79 -11.24 2.97
N TYR A 571 -46.73 -10.48 2.63
CA TYR A 571 -45.39 -11.00 2.41
C TYR A 571 -44.69 -11.41 3.72
N LEU A 572 -44.78 -10.54 4.74
CA LEU A 572 -44.16 -10.76 6.06
C LEU A 572 -45.15 -10.34 7.18
N PRO A 573 -46.08 -11.23 7.63
CA PRO A 573 -47.11 -10.93 8.57
C PRO A 573 -46.65 -10.35 9.93
N ALA A 574 -45.44 -10.72 10.35
CA ALA A 574 -44.86 -10.29 11.61
C ALA A 574 -44.03 -8.98 11.52
N ALA A 575 -43.88 -8.38 10.31
CA ALA A 575 -43.11 -7.18 10.12
C ALA A 575 -43.69 -5.99 10.91
N LYS A 576 -42.81 -5.30 11.62
CA LYS A 576 -43.14 -4.03 12.29
C LYS A 576 -43.16 -2.91 11.24
N ILE A 577 -44.35 -2.45 10.88
CA ILE A 577 -44.52 -1.33 9.95
C ILE A 577 -44.52 -0.05 10.77
N VAL A 578 -43.58 0.86 10.44
CA VAL A 578 -43.51 2.20 11.04
C VAL A 578 -44.40 3.19 10.29
N GLY A 579 -44.52 3.01 8.98
CA GLY A 579 -45.33 3.86 8.08
C GLY A 579 -44.92 3.65 6.63
N VAL A 580 -45.17 4.65 5.81
CA VAL A 580 -44.75 4.74 4.42
C VAL A 580 -43.96 6.04 4.24
N ILE A 581 -42.79 5.96 3.61
CA ILE A 581 -42.05 7.14 3.20
C ILE A 581 -42.50 7.58 1.80
N ILE A 582 -42.77 8.87 1.65
CA ILE A 582 -43.12 9.51 0.39
C ILE A 582 -41.95 10.36 -0.05
N GLU A 583 -41.57 10.24 -1.32
CA GLU A 583 -40.37 10.89 -1.86
C GLU A 583 -40.67 11.55 -3.20
N GLU A 584 -39.96 12.65 -3.46
CA GLU A 584 -39.94 13.28 -4.77
C GLU A 584 -39.46 12.26 -5.82
N MET A 585 -40.23 12.11 -6.90
CA MET A 585 -39.82 11.25 -8.02
C MET A 585 -38.81 11.99 -8.88
N VAL A 586 -37.55 11.58 -8.81
CA VAL A 586 -36.46 12.16 -9.57
C VAL A 586 -36.03 11.20 -10.68
N SER A 587 -35.95 11.72 -11.91
CA SER A 587 -35.40 10.99 -13.06
C SER A 587 -34.14 11.70 -13.53
N LYS A 588 -33.02 11.00 -13.42
CA LYS A 588 -31.69 11.46 -13.88
C LYS A 588 -31.07 10.44 -14.81
N ARG A 589 -30.08 10.89 -15.58
CA ARG A 589 -29.52 10.11 -16.71
C ARG A 589 -28.72 8.90 -16.26
N TYR A 590 -27.95 9.05 -15.20
CA TYR A 590 -27.04 8.01 -14.72
C TYR A 590 -27.33 7.65 -13.27
N GLU A 591 -27.15 6.38 -12.96
CA GLU A 591 -27.23 5.82 -11.62
C GLU A 591 -25.85 5.35 -11.18
N LEU A 592 -25.41 5.83 -10.03
CA LEU A 592 -24.12 5.48 -9.43
C LEU A 592 -24.33 4.67 -8.16
N LEU A 593 -23.41 3.76 -7.90
CA LEU A 593 -23.24 3.07 -6.63
C LEU A 593 -22.15 3.78 -5.82
N ILE A 594 -22.46 4.10 -4.56
CA ILE A 594 -21.49 4.60 -3.58
C ILE A 594 -21.71 3.80 -2.32
N GLY A 595 -20.73 3.00 -1.94
CA GLY A 595 -20.85 2.09 -0.80
C GLY A 595 -19.62 2.07 0.09
N CYS A 596 -19.82 1.53 1.29
CA CYS A 596 -18.74 1.18 2.20
C CYS A 596 -19.05 -0.15 2.86
N LYS A 597 -18.01 -0.97 2.99
CA LYS A 597 -18.06 -2.24 3.75
C LYS A 597 -16.82 -2.38 4.61
N LYS A 598 -17.00 -2.87 5.83
CA LYS A 598 -15.89 -3.12 6.74
C LYS A 598 -15.22 -4.45 6.40
N ASP A 599 -14.02 -4.39 5.81
CA ASP A 599 -13.17 -5.56 5.57
C ASP A 599 -12.52 -6.04 6.88
N PRO A 600 -12.40 -7.35 7.12
CA PRO A 600 -11.83 -7.88 8.35
C PRO A 600 -10.34 -7.58 8.55
N ILE A 601 -9.60 -7.25 7.48
CA ILE A 601 -8.15 -7.00 7.48
C ILE A 601 -7.86 -5.49 7.39
N PHE A 602 -8.51 -4.79 6.44
CA PHE A 602 -8.22 -3.40 6.11
C PHE A 602 -9.20 -2.38 6.70
N GLY A 603 -10.21 -2.84 7.46
CA GLY A 603 -11.24 -1.93 7.99
C GLY A 603 -12.19 -1.43 6.91
N PRO A 604 -12.68 -0.18 6.99
CA PRO A 604 -13.65 0.33 6.03
C PRO A 604 -13.06 0.47 4.62
N VAL A 605 -13.85 0.07 3.63
CA VAL A 605 -13.49 0.07 2.22
C VAL A 605 -14.60 0.76 1.44
N ILE A 606 -14.25 1.77 0.65
CA ILE A 606 -15.18 2.55 -0.15
C ILE A 606 -15.26 1.94 -1.55
N VAL A 607 -16.49 1.83 -2.07
CA VAL A 607 -16.77 1.33 -3.42
C VAL A 607 -17.50 2.42 -4.20
N PHE A 608 -17.09 2.63 -5.43
CA PHE A 608 -17.72 3.55 -6.38
C PHE A 608 -17.87 2.89 -7.75
N GLY A 609 -18.98 3.11 -8.43
CA GLY A 609 -19.17 2.60 -9.78
C GLY A 609 -20.55 2.83 -10.36
N MET A 610 -20.89 2.04 -11.39
CA MET A 610 -22.20 2.02 -12.01
C MET A 610 -23.24 1.48 -11.02
N GLY A 611 -24.33 2.19 -10.84
CA GLY A 611 -25.43 1.86 -9.93
C GLY A 611 -26.63 1.21 -10.63
N GLY A 612 -27.73 1.09 -9.89
CA GLY A 612 -28.97 0.50 -10.36
C GLY A 612 -28.89 -1.02 -10.55
N ILE A 613 -29.79 -1.58 -11.32
CA ILE A 613 -29.93 -3.03 -11.60
C ILE A 613 -28.70 -3.58 -12.35
N ALA A 614 -27.96 -2.73 -13.02
CA ALA A 614 -26.81 -3.10 -13.85
C ALA A 614 -25.56 -3.50 -13.04
N VAL A 615 -25.48 -3.17 -11.75
CA VAL A 615 -24.32 -3.45 -10.87
C VAL A 615 -23.95 -4.93 -10.88
N GLU A 616 -24.93 -5.81 -10.70
CA GLU A 616 -24.71 -7.26 -10.60
C GLU A 616 -24.20 -7.88 -11.90
N VAL A 617 -24.59 -7.29 -13.03
CA VAL A 617 -24.26 -7.80 -14.37
C VAL A 617 -22.91 -7.28 -14.85
N PHE A 618 -22.66 -5.98 -14.77
CA PHE A 618 -21.48 -5.34 -15.36
C PHE A 618 -20.29 -5.26 -14.41
N LYS A 619 -20.52 -5.31 -13.08
CA LYS A 619 -19.46 -5.22 -12.04
C LYS A 619 -18.47 -4.10 -12.30
N ASP A 620 -18.97 -2.95 -12.79
CA ASP A 620 -18.16 -1.76 -13.09
C ASP A 620 -18.00 -0.93 -11.83
N VAL A 621 -17.10 -1.37 -10.97
CA VAL A 621 -16.81 -0.73 -9.69
C VAL A 621 -15.30 -0.64 -9.44
N ASP A 622 -14.87 0.42 -8.76
CA ASP A 622 -13.54 0.54 -8.18
C ASP A 622 -13.60 0.65 -6.66
N THR A 623 -12.50 0.32 -6.02
CA THR A 623 -12.38 0.18 -4.56
C THR A 623 -11.28 1.07 -4.02
N GLY A 624 -11.56 1.83 -2.96
CA GLY A 624 -10.61 2.72 -2.31
C GLY A 624 -10.56 2.58 -0.79
N LEU A 625 -9.40 2.82 -0.20
CA LEU A 625 -9.21 2.86 1.25
C LEU A 625 -9.27 4.31 1.75
N PRO A 626 -10.08 4.62 2.79
CA PRO A 626 -10.07 5.94 3.42
C PRO A 626 -8.73 6.17 4.17
N PRO A 627 -8.30 7.45 4.34
CA PRO A 627 -8.94 8.67 3.88
C PRO A 627 -8.77 8.90 2.37
N LEU A 628 -9.80 9.41 1.71
CA LEU A 628 -9.73 9.88 0.33
C LEU A 628 -9.47 11.39 0.31
N ASN A 629 -8.60 11.83 -0.59
CA ASN A 629 -8.50 13.21 -1.03
C ASN A 629 -9.16 13.37 -2.42
N MET A 630 -9.20 14.60 -2.96
CA MET A 630 -9.83 14.85 -4.26
C MET A 630 -9.16 14.08 -5.41
N ALA A 631 -7.83 13.93 -5.38
CA ALA A 631 -7.10 13.19 -6.38
C ALA A 631 -7.41 11.68 -6.35
N LEU A 632 -7.44 11.08 -5.17
CA LEU A 632 -7.82 9.68 -4.99
C LEU A 632 -9.27 9.41 -5.38
N ALA A 633 -10.19 10.33 -5.04
CA ALA A 633 -11.58 10.26 -5.48
C ALA A 633 -11.69 10.30 -7.00
N MET A 634 -10.93 11.20 -7.68
CA MET A 634 -10.88 11.25 -9.13
C MET A 634 -10.39 9.94 -9.74
N ARG A 635 -9.35 9.34 -9.16
CA ARG A 635 -8.83 8.05 -9.61
C ARG A 635 -9.87 6.94 -9.55
N MET A 636 -10.61 6.85 -8.45
CA MET A 636 -11.69 5.87 -8.32
C MET A 636 -12.74 6.06 -9.42
N ILE A 637 -13.05 7.31 -9.79
CA ILE A 637 -13.98 7.61 -10.88
C ILE A 637 -13.38 7.19 -12.23
N GLU A 638 -12.11 7.51 -12.50
CA GLU A 638 -11.41 7.23 -13.76
C GLU A 638 -11.22 5.73 -14.04
N GLU A 639 -11.07 4.90 -13.01
CA GLU A 639 -10.89 3.46 -13.13
C GLU A 639 -12.19 2.72 -13.55
N THR A 640 -13.35 3.39 -13.45
CA THR A 640 -14.64 2.81 -13.87
C THR A 640 -14.91 3.03 -15.37
N LYS A 641 -15.65 2.09 -15.99
CA LYS A 641 -16.08 2.22 -17.40
C LYS A 641 -17.11 3.32 -17.56
N ILE A 642 -17.97 3.51 -16.53
CA ILE A 642 -19.01 4.55 -16.55
C ILE A 642 -18.39 5.95 -16.66
N TYR A 643 -17.15 6.17 -16.26
CA TYR A 643 -16.45 7.44 -16.41
C TYR A 643 -16.47 7.98 -17.85
N THR A 644 -16.40 7.10 -18.84
CA THR A 644 -16.51 7.50 -20.25
C THR A 644 -17.84 8.18 -20.56
N LEU A 645 -18.93 7.71 -19.94
CA LEU A 645 -20.27 8.30 -20.08
C LEU A 645 -20.40 9.59 -19.26
N LEU A 646 -19.84 9.59 -18.05
CA LEU A 646 -19.89 10.76 -17.14
C LEU A 646 -19.20 11.99 -17.71
N LYS A 647 -18.15 11.83 -18.51
CA LYS A 647 -17.49 12.95 -19.22
C LYS A 647 -18.33 13.56 -20.34
N GLY A 648 -19.35 12.89 -20.76
CA GLY A 648 -20.13 13.19 -21.95
C GLY A 648 -19.74 12.32 -23.14
N TYR A 649 -20.73 11.80 -23.85
CA TYR A 649 -20.55 10.86 -24.95
C TYR A 649 -21.57 11.12 -26.07
N ARG A 650 -21.09 11.10 -27.33
CA ARG A 650 -21.93 11.28 -28.56
C ARG A 650 -22.90 12.46 -28.51
N GLY A 651 -22.38 13.66 -28.08
CA GLY A 651 -23.19 14.88 -28.01
C GLY A 651 -24.02 15.06 -26.73
N MET A 652 -24.00 14.08 -25.82
CA MET A 652 -24.60 14.24 -24.47
C MET A 652 -23.65 15.02 -23.58
N LYS A 653 -24.18 15.96 -22.81
CA LYS A 653 -23.42 16.72 -21.81
C LYS A 653 -22.90 15.79 -20.70
N GLY A 654 -21.69 16.06 -20.24
CA GLY A 654 -21.13 15.40 -19.08
C GLY A 654 -21.80 15.85 -17.76
N VAL A 655 -21.57 15.10 -16.71
CA VAL A 655 -21.95 15.46 -15.34
C VAL A 655 -20.86 16.32 -14.69
N ASP A 656 -21.18 16.96 -13.55
CA ASP A 656 -20.19 17.67 -12.74
C ASP A 656 -19.27 16.68 -12.00
N ILE A 657 -18.16 16.28 -12.63
CA ILE A 657 -17.16 15.35 -12.05
C ILE A 657 -16.59 15.90 -10.72
N PRO A 658 -16.18 17.18 -10.60
CA PRO A 658 -15.76 17.76 -9.33
C PRO A 658 -16.77 17.60 -8.19
N ALA A 659 -18.07 17.71 -8.48
CA ALA A 659 -19.12 17.47 -7.48
C ALA A 659 -19.15 16.01 -7.02
N ILE A 660 -18.94 15.03 -7.92
CA ILE A 660 -18.85 13.60 -7.57
C ILE A 660 -17.57 13.33 -6.76
N GLN A 661 -16.44 13.92 -7.12
CA GLN A 661 -15.20 13.82 -6.32
C GLN A 661 -15.44 14.33 -4.88
N PHE A 662 -16.09 15.48 -4.75
CA PHE A 662 -16.39 16.06 -3.44
C PHE A 662 -17.41 15.24 -2.66
N LEU A 663 -18.35 14.59 -3.34
CA LEU A 663 -19.27 13.64 -2.74
C LEU A 663 -18.53 12.45 -2.14
N LEU A 664 -17.61 11.83 -2.89
CA LEU A 664 -16.77 10.72 -2.40
C LEU A 664 -15.88 11.15 -1.22
N TYR A 665 -15.36 12.36 -1.27
CA TYR A 665 -14.62 12.95 -0.15
C TYR A 665 -15.49 13.04 1.12
N LYS A 666 -16.68 13.61 1.05
CA LYS A 666 -17.64 13.71 2.16
C LYS A 666 -18.01 12.33 2.70
N PHE A 667 -18.29 11.39 1.80
CA PHE A 667 -18.62 10.01 2.14
C PHE A 667 -17.48 9.30 2.87
N ALA A 668 -16.23 9.52 2.43
CA ALA A 668 -15.05 8.98 3.12
C ALA A 668 -14.94 9.49 4.55
N TYR A 669 -15.19 10.78 4.78
CA TYR A 669 -15.16 11.35 6.14
C TYR A 669 -16.32 10.87 7.03
N LEU A 670 -17.50 10.61 6.47
CA LEU A 670 -18.56 9.96 7.20
C LEU A 670 -18.13 8.60 7.76
N VAL A 671 -17.46 7.80 6.95
CA VAL A 671 -16.98 6.48 7.36
C VAL A 671 -15.80 6.57 8.34
N ILE A 672 -14.96 7.58 8.23
CA ILE A 672 -13.83 7.85 9.13
C ILE A 672 -14.32 8.26 10.52
N ASP A 673 -15.33 9.14 10.59
CA ASP A 673 -15.79 9.72 11.84
C ASP A 673 -16.68 8.76 12.66
N PHE A 674 -17.27 7.73 12.03
CA PHE A 674 -18.17 6.75 12.66
C PHE A 674 -17.68 5.30 12.56
N PRO A 675 -16.81 4.84 13.47
CA PRO A 675 -16.31 3.45 13.52
C PRO A 675 -17.41 2.41 13.77
N GLN A 676 -18.60 2.86 14.19
CA GLN A 676 -19.79 2.03 14.39
C GLN A 676 -20.41 1.57 13.06
N ILE A 677 -20.13 2.26 11.96
CA ILE A 677 -20.65 1.91 10.64
C ILE A 677 -19.94 0.61 10.16
N LYS A 678 -20.76 -0.40 9.85
CA LYS A 678 -20.34 -1.67 9.27
C LYS A 678 -20.46 -1.69 7.75
N GLU A 679 -21.59 -1.13 7.26
CA GLU A 679 -21.94 -1.11 5.85
C GLU A 679 -22.75 0.14 5.54
N VAL A 680 -22.46 0.78 4.43
CA VAL A 680 -23.26 1.82 3.82
C VAL A 680 -23.50 1.46 2.36
N ASP A 681 -24.73 1.58 1.89
CA ASP A 681 -25.09 1.36 0.50
C ASP A 681 -25.97 2.51 0.03
N ILE A 682 -25.49 3.28 -0.94
CA ILE A 682 -26.24 4.28 -1.71
C ILE A 682 -26.38 3.71 -3.12
N ASN A 683 -27.54 3.16 -3.41
CA ASN A 683 -27.82 2.55 -4.71
C ASN A 683 -29.31 2.66 -5.08
N PRO A 684 -29.65 3.65 -5.96
CA PRO A 684 -28.73 4.50 -6.70
C PRO A 684 -28.50 5.91 -6.09
N PHE A 685 -27.34 6.49 -6.40
CA PHE A 685 -27.15 7.94 -6.46
C PHE A 685 -27.43 8.38 -7.91
N ALA A 686 -28.52 9.07 -8.12
CA ALA A 686 -28.94 9.52 -9.45
C ALA A 686 -28.26 10.84 -9.81
N VAL A 687 -27.69 10.96 -11.02
CA VAL A 687 -26.90 12.13 -11.45
C VAL A 687 -27.10 12.48 -12.92
N ASP A 688 -27.09 13.78 -13.20
CA ASP A 688 -27.08 14.38 -14.55
C ASP A 688 -26.19 15.65 -14.56
N GLU A 689 -26.27 16.46 -15.61
CA GLU A 689 -25.59 17.74 -15.74
C GLU A 689 -25.98 18.80 -14.68
N ASN A 690 -27.09 18.62 -13.98
CA ASN A 690 -27.63 19.56 -12.97
C ASN A 690 -27.29 19.10 -11.53
N GLY A 691 -26.47 18.07 -11.38
CA GLY A 691 -26.07 17.52 -10.09
C GLY A 691 -26.67 16.16 -9.77
N GLY A 692 -26.49 15.69 -8.55
CA GLY A 692 -26.92 14.36 -8.14
C GLY A 692 -27.60 14.33 -6.79
N VAL A 693 -28.34 13.24 -6.53
CA VAL A 693 -29.13 13.05 -5.31
C VAL A 693 -29.25 11.57 -4.94
N VAL A 694 -29.27 11.26 -3.65
CA VAL A 694 -29.48 9.91 -3.12
C VAL A 694 -30.94 9.54 -3.25
N LEU A 695 -31.26 8.44 -3.94
CA LEU A 695 -32.62 7.90 -4.07
C LEU A 695 -32.89 6.77 -3.06
N ASP A 696 -31.94 5.89 -2.82
CA ASP A 696 -32.06 4.83 -1.81
C ASP A 696 -30.81 4.75 -0.96
N ALA A 697 -31.02 4.45 0.32
CA ALA A 697 -29.98 4.54 1.34
C ALA A 697 -30.13 3.44 2.39
N LYS A 698 -29.03 2.76 2.68
CA LYS A 698 -28.92 1.74 3.73
C LYS A 698 -27.68 1.97 4.56
N ILE A 699 -27.83 1.96 5.89
CA ILE A 699 -26.70 1.98 6.83
C ILE A 699 -26.89 0.84 7.85
N LEU A 700 -25.88 0.00 7.97
CA LEU A 700 -25.80 -1.04 9.00
C LEU A 700 -24.69 -0.70 10.00
N LEU A 701 -24.96 -0.92 11.28
CA LEU A 701 -24.03 -0.69 12.37
C LEU A 701 -23.37 -2.01 12.82
N ASP A 702 -22.16 -1.91 13.32
CA ASP A 702 -21.42 -3.05 13.87
C ASP A 702 -21.82 -3.28 15.32
N GLU A 703 -22.62 -4.33 15.57
CA GLU A 703 -23.06 -4.74 16.89
C GLU A 703 -21.90 -4.90 17.90
N LYS A 704 -20.72 -5.30 17.41
CA LYS A 704 -19.53 -5.47 18.25
C LYS A 704 -19.03 -4.17 18.87
N THR A 705 -19.49 -3.05 18.38
CA THR A 705 -19.10 -1.71 18.86
C THR A 705 -20.04 -1.15 19.92
N ALA A 706 -21.18 -1.80 20.16
CA ALA A 706 -22.16 -1.34 21.12
C ALA A 706 -21.60 -1.24 22.55
N GLY A 707 -21.78 -0.10 23.18
CA GLY A 707 -21.33 0.17 24.56
C GLY A 707 -19.81 0.23 24.74
N LYS A 708 -19.00 0.23 23.67
CA LYS A 708 -17.54 0.35 23.75
C LYS A 708 -17.08 1.77 23.51
N ASP A 709 -16.10 2.20 24.29
CA ASP A 709 -15.31 3.38 23.98
C ASP A 709 -14.26 3.03 22.91
N ILE A 710 -14.46 3.50 21.68
CA ILE A 710 -13.59 3.22 20.54
C ILE A 710 -12.63 4.37 20.37
N LYS A 711 -11.33 4.09 20.46
CA LYS A 711 -10.31 5.10 20.17
C LYS A 711 -10.52 5.67 18.76
N PRO A 712 -10.47 7.00 18.58
CA PRO A 712 -10.57 7.62 17.27
C PRO A 712 -9.62 6.97 16.25
N TYR A 713 -10.14 6.74 15.04
CA TYR A 713 -9.38 6.20 13.90
C TYR A 713 -8.74 4.82 14.08
N SER A 714 -9.03 4.09 15.19
CA SER A 714 -8.46 2.75 15.42
C SER A 714 -8.93 1.69 14.42
N HIS A 715 -10.04 1.95 13.72
CA HIS A 715 -10.61 1.10 12.68
C HIS A 715 -9.99 1.31 11.30
N LEU A 716 -9.09 2.30 11.14
CA LEU A 716 -8.46 2.65 9.87
C LEU A 716 -7.05 2.08 9.76
N VAL A 717 -6.66 1.68 8.56
CA VAL A 717 -5.27 1.27 8.24
C VAL A 717 -4.38 2.42 7.79
N ILE A 718 -4.96 3.59 7.51
CA ILE A 718 -4.25 4.84 7.20
C ILE A 718 -4.87 5.93 8.07
N LEU A 719 -4.06 6.62 8.87
CA LEU A 719 -4.56 7.71 9.69
C LEU A 719 -4.91 8.96 8.87
N PRO A 720 -6.06 9.58 9.14
CA PRO A 720 -6.38 10.90 8.60
C PRO A 720 -5.53 11.98 9.27
N TYR A 721 -5.66 13.22 8.81
CA TYR A 721 -5.02 14.38 9.41
C TYR A 721 -5.43 14.55 10.88
N PRO A 722 -4.47 14.57 11.84
CA PRO A 722 -4.78 14.61 13.27
C PRO A 722 -5.10 16.04 13.73
N LYS A 723 -6.37 16.43 13.59
CA LYS A 723 -6.89 17.78 13.90
C LYS A 723 -6.76 18.15 15.38
N GLU A 724 -6.71 17.20 16.27
CA GLU A 724 -6.56 17.33 17.71
C GLU A 724 -5.27 18.05 18.13
N TYR A 725 -4.25 18.01 17.27
CA TYR A 725 -2.98 18.71 17.52
C TYR A 725 -2.91 20.14 16.94
N VAL A 726 -4.05 20.77 16.67
CA VAL A 726 -4.09 22.18 16.28
C VAL A 726 -4.21 23.05 17.54
N ARG A 727 -3.25 23.98 17.76
CA ARG A 727 -3.17 24.80 18.97
C ARG A 727 -2.72 26.23 18.64
N GLN A 728 -3.35 27.23 19.26
CA GLN A 728 -2.87 28.61 19.20
C GLN A 728 -1.75 28.84 20.22
N SER A 729 -0.76 29.61 19.85
CA SER A 729 0.38 29.95 20.70
C SER A 729 0.86 31.41 20.45
N LYS A 730 1.77 31.88 21.30
CA LYS A 730 2.32 33.24 21.20
C LYS A 730 3.85 33.22 21.27
N MET A 731 4.48 33.98 20.41
CA MET A 731 5.92 34.23 20.43
C MET A 731 6.29 35.16 21.64
N ARG A 732 7.57 35.25 21.95
CA ARG A 732 8.04 36.17 23.04
C ARG A 732 7.70 37.65 22.82
N ASN A 733 7.58 38.07 21.56
CA ASN A 733 7.18 39.42 21.17
C ASN A 733 5.66 39.67 21.22
N GLY A 734 4.87 38.67 21.65
CA GLY A 734 3.41 38.73 21.74
C GLY A 734 2.67 38.34 20.44
N ARG A 735 3.36 38.13 19.32
CA ARG A 735 2.73 37.75 18.05
C ARG A 735 2.12 36.35 18.15
N GLU A 736 0.87 36.23 17.73
CA GLU A 736 0.15 34.95 17.71
C GLU A 736 0.55 34.10 16.49
N PHE A 737 0.52 32.77 16.65
CA PHE A 737 0.75 31.80 15.60
C PHE A 737 0.04 30.48 15.91
N THR A 738 -0.22 29.70 14.85
CA THR A 738 -0.89 28.41 14.98
C THR A 738 0.14 27.28 14.92
N LEU A 739 0.14 26.42 15.93
CA LEU A 739 0.79 25.11 15.89
C LEU A 739 -0.20 24.12 15.27
N ARG A 740 0.20 23.42 14.23
CA ARG A 740 -0.62 22.39 13.63
C ARG A 740 0.21 21.30 12.93
N PRO A 741 -0.32 20.09 12.79
CA PRO A 741 0.33 19.08 11.96
C PRO A 741 0.53 19.59 10.52
N ILE A 742 1.63 19.18 9.90
CA ILE A 742 1.92 19.48 8.49
C ILE A 742 0.92 18.76 7.60
N ARG A 743 0.61 19.34 6.45
CA ARG A 743 -0.27 18.79 5.42
C ARG A 743 0.48 18.67 4.10
N PRO A 744 0.05 17.80 3.19
CA PRO A 744 0.60 17.77 1.83
C PRO A 744 0.56 19.13 1.12
N GLU A 745 -0.52 19.91 1.33
CA GLU A 745 -0.73 21.24 0.73
C GLU A 745 0.24 22.30 1.23
N ASP A 746 1.02 22.01 2.27
CA ASP A 746 2.01 22.94 2.84
C ASP A 746 3.33 22.98 2.06
N GLU A 747 3.49 22.15 1.03
CA GLU A 747 4.71 22.08 0.21
C GLU A 747 5.19 23.46 -0.28
N PRO A 748 4.34 24.34 -0.84
CA PRO A 748 4.78 25.68 -1.24
C PRO A 748 5.31 26.55 -0.09
N MET A 749 4.68 26.43 1.11
CA MET A 749 5.14 27.15 2.31
C MET A 749 6.46 26.57 2.83
N GLU A 750 6.64 25.26 2.74
CA GLU A 750 7.88 24.60 3.13
C GLU A 750 9.02 24.98 2.16
N ALA A 751 8.75 25.00 0.85
CA ALA A 751 9.70 25.46 -0.16
C ALA A 751 10.17 26.91 0.11
N GLU A 752 9.25 27.79 0.49
CA GLU A 752 9.56 29.17 0.84
C GLU A 752 10.36 29.25 2.15
N MET A 753 10.03 28.43 3.14
CA MET A 753 10.79 28.32 4.39
C MET A 753 12.24 27.91 4.14
N PHE A 754 12.50 26.96 3.24
CA PHE A 754 13.85 26.53 2.89
C PHE A 754 14.71 27.63 2.28
N LYS A 755 14.11 28.57 1.51
CA LYS A 755 14.84 29.73 0.96
C LYS A 755 15.36 30.69 2.02
N ASN A 756 14.75 30.65 3.20
CA ASN A 756 15.10 31.49 4.35
C ASN A 756 16.06 30.78 5.33
N PHE A 757 16.69 29.67 4.95
CA PHE A 757 17.71 29.01 5.75
C PHE A 757 19.11 29.48 5.39
N SER A 758 19.91 29.85 6.38
CA SER A 758 21.34 30.01 6.25
C SER A 758 22.04 28.66 6.05
N GLU A 759 23.28 28.68 5.53
CA GLU A 759 24.09 27.46 5.42
C GLU A 759 24.30 26.78 6.79
N GLU A 760 24.39 27.57 7.85
CA GLU A 760 24.53 27.06 9.21
C GLU A 760 23.26 26.32 9.67
N THR A 761 22.06 26.87 9.39
CA THR A 761 20.78 26.25 9.70
C THR A 761 20.61 24.94 8.92
N LEU A 762 20.93 24.92 7.63
CA LEU A 762 20.91 23.70 6.82
C LEU A 762 21.88 22.65 7.36
N ARG A 763 23.12 23.03 7.70
CA ARG A 763 24.13 22.13 8.24
C ARG A 763 23.71 21.54 9.59
N PHE A 764 23.16 22.34 10.49
CA PHE A 764 22.68 21.86 11.79
C PHE A 764 21.47 20.92 11.69
N ARG A 765 20.61 21.11 10.67
CA ARG A 765 19.41 20.30 10.50
C ARG A 765 19.66 19.03 9.73
N PHE A 766 20.47 19.07 8.67
CA PHE A 766 20.64 17.97 7.71
C PHE A 766 22.05 17.33 7.74
N PHE A 767 22.95 17.86 8.54
CA PHE A 767 24.37 17.46 8.61
C PHE A 767 25.15 17.60 7.30
N GLN A 768 24.53 18.23 6.29
CA GLN A 768 25.07 18.49 4.96
C GLN A 768 24.42 19.73 4.33
N LEU A 769 25.08 20.29 3.33
CA LEU A 769 24.49 21.35 2.53
C LEU A 769 23.58 20.77 1.43
N ILE A 770 22.34 21.23 1.36
CA ILE A 770 21.37 20.85 0.33
C ILE A 770 21.41 21.91 -0.76
N LYS A 771 21.89 21.54 -1.97
CA LYS A 771 22.02 22.48 -3.10
C LYS A 771 20.74 22.61 -3.92
N ASN A 772 19.95 21.55 -4.06
CA ASN A 772 18.76 21.53 -4.89
C ASN A 772 17.57 21.04 -4.05
N ILE A 773 16.59 21.91 -3.89
CA ILE A 773 15.30 21.58 -3.26
C ILE A 773 14.32 21.27 -4.39
N THR A 774 14.07 19.98 -4.60
CA THR A 774 13.14 19.50 -5.62
C THR A 774 11.78 19.19 -5.03
N HIS A 775 10.74 19.12 -5.86
CA HIS A 775 9.42 18.64 -5.46
C HIS A 775 9.51 17.27 -4.74
N GLU A 776 10.25 16.31 -5.29
CA GLU A 776 10.45 14.98 -4.67
C GLU A 776 11.12 15.05 -3.30
N PHE A 777 11.98 16.05 -3.06
CA PHE A 777 12.58 16.28 -1.75
C PHE A 777 11.55 16.80 -0.74
N LEU A 778 10.75 17.82 -1.11
CA LEU A 778 9.76 18.45 -0.23
C LEU A 778 8.61 17.51 0.16
N ILE A 779 8.15 16.69 -0.77
CA ILE A 779 7.10 15.70 -0.51
C ILE A 779 7.45 14.76 0.65
N ARG A 780 8.72 14.40 0.81
CA ARG A 780 9.16 13.56 1.94
C ARG A 780 8.85 14.16 3.30
N PHE A 781 8.73 15.47 3.37
CA PHE A 781 8.49 16.20 4.61
C PHE A 781 7.04 16.63 4.78
N THR A 782 6.27 16.77 3.71
CA THR A 782 4.87 17.20 3.77
C THR A 782 3.87 16.06 3.72
N GLN A 783 4.16 15.00 2.92
CA GLN A 783 3.28 13.84 2.80
C GLN A 783 3.74 12.72 3.73
N ILE A 784 3.52 12.92 5.01
CA ILE A 784 3.93 12.00 6.07
C ILE A 784 2.86 10.96 6.38
N ASP A 785 3.28 9.86 6.97
CA ASP A 785 2.40 8.87 7.58
C ASP A 785 2.21 9.22 9.06
N TYR A 786 1.03 9.75 9.42
CA TYR A 786 0.74 10.19 10.80
C TYR A 786 0.77 9.06 11.84
N ASP A 787 0.84 7.82 11.41
CA ASP A 787 1.08 6.67 12.29
C ASP A 787 2.53 6.63 12.78
N ARG A 788 3.44 6.84 11.84
CA ARG A 788 4.88 6.71 12.02
C ARG A 788 5.56 8.05 12.32
N GLU A 789 5.02 9.13 11.77
CA GLU A 789 5.61 10.44 11.84
C GLU A 789 4.60 11.49 12.28
N ILE A 790 5.01 12.37 13.17
CA ILE A 790 4.28 13.59 13.51
C ILE A 790 5.18 14.79 13.26
N ALA A 791 4.72 15.73 12.45
CA ALA A 791 5.41 16.97 12.16
C ALA A 791 4.49 18.14 12.49
N ILE A 792 4.87 18.98 13.43
CA ILE A 792 4.12 20.16 13.82
C ILE A 792 4.81 21.40 13.24
N ILE A 793 4.08 22.18 12.48
CA ILE A 793 4.55 23.46 11.93
C ILE A 793 4.08 24.64 12.77
N ALA A 794 4.81 25.74 12.70
CA ALA A 794 4.40 27.06 13.18
C ALA A 794 3.90 27.88 11.99
N GLU A 795 2.58 28.01 11.84
CA GLU A 795 1.94 28.84 10.82
C GLU A 795 1.75 30.25 11.35
N VAL A 796 2.29 31.22 10.64
CA VAL A 796 2.25 32.66 10.99
C VAL A 796 1.58 33.42 9.85
N GLU A 797 0.70 34.35 10.18
CA GLU A 797 0.15 35.30 9.21
C GLU A 797 1.09 36.51 9.03
N GLU A 798 1.54 36.76 7.79
CA GLU A 798 2.41 37.88 7.45
C GLU A 798 2.13 38.38 6.03
N ASP A 799 2.07 39.70 5.84
CA ASP A 799 1.85 40.37 4.55
C ASP A 799 0.61 39.85 3.79
N GLY A 800 -0.47 39.47 4.53
CA GLY A 800 -1.71 38.95 3.95
C GLY A 800 -1.65 37.50 3.48
N GLY A 801 -0.57 36.77 3.82
CA GLY A 801 -0.38 35.35 3.52
C GLY A 801 0.05 34.52 4.73
N LYS A 802 -0.05 33.21 4.60
CA LYS A 802 0.43 32.25 5.61
C LYS A 802 1.86 31.84 5.30
N LYS A 803 2.72 31.85 6.30
CA LYS A 803 4.13 31.43 6.22
C LYS A 803 4.43 30.35 7.24
N MET A 804 5.35 29.45 6.92
CA MET A 804 5.87 28.45 7.83
C MET A 804 7.13 28.99 8.51
N ALA A 805 7.04 29.28 9.81
CA ALA A 805 8.17 29.79 10.59
C ALA A 805 9.15 28.69 11.03
N GLY A 806 8.72 27.45 11.03
CA GLY A 806 9.53 26.29 11.39
C GLY A 806 8.71 25.02 11.49
N VAL A 807 9.40 23.89 11.73
CA VAL A 807 8.80 22.56 11.90
C VAL A 807 9.58 21.76 12.94
N VAL A 808 8.85 21.01 13.78
CA VAL A 808 9.39 20.00 14.69
C VAL A 808 8.79 18.65 14.33
N ARG A 809 9.61 17.58 14.39
CA ARG A 809 9.22 16.23 13.97
C ARG A 809 9.60 15.18 14.99
N LEU A 810 8.75 14.16 15.09
CA LEU A 810 9.09 12.85 15.62
C LEU A 810 8.88 11.83 14.53
N VAL A 811 9.90 11.02 14.28
CA VAL A 811 9.83 9.87 13.37
C VAL A 811 9.97 8.61 14.23
N ALA A 812 8.85 7.90 14.42
CA ALA A 812 8.84 6.71 15.24
C ALA A 812 9.60 5.57 14.57
N ASP A 813 10.32 4.82 15.38
CA ASP A 813 10.88 3.54 14.98
C ASP A 813 9.72 2.55 14.67
N PRO A 814 9.93 1.52 13.85
CA PRO A 814 8.87 0.58 13.44
C PRO A 814 8.10 -0.10 14.59
N ASP A 815 8.69 -0.23 15.80
CA ASP A 815 7.97 -0.74 16.98
C ASP A 815 7.12 0.32 17.70
N ILE A 816 7.18 1.57 17.25
CA ILE A 816 6.47 2.71 17.83
C ILE A 816 6.76 2.89 19.35
N GLU A 817 7.90 2.36 19.82
CA GLU A 817 8.33 2.53 21.21
C GLU A 817 9.27 3.73 21.39
N THR A 818 10.09 4.01 20.37
CA THR A 818 11.06 5.10 20.36
C THR A 818 10.89 5.97 19.12
N ALA A 819 11.34 7.22 19.18
CA ALA A 819 11.27 8.14 18.05
C ALA A 819 12.49 9.03 17.93
N GLU A 820 12.91 9.32 16.70
CA GLU A 820 13.91 10.34 16.39
C GLU A 820 13.26 11.72 16.42
N PHE A 821 13.89 12.65 17.15
CA PHE A 821 13.48 14.04 17.22
C PHE A 821 14.28 14.89 16.24
N ALA A 822 13.59 15.79 15.54
CA ALA A 822 14.22 16.77 14.67
C ALA A 822 13.45 18.10 14.69
N ILE A 823 14.17 19.22 14.66
CA ILE A 823 13.58 20.55 14.69
C ILE A 823 14.34 21.50 13.77
N VAL A 824 13.63 22.44 13.17
CA VAL A 824 14.20 23.62 12.51
C VAL A 824 13.27 24.82 12.64
N VAL A 825 13.84 25.99 12.85
CA VAL A 825 13.14 27.28 12.82
C VAL A 825 13.87 28.15 11.80
N ALA A 826 13.16 28.74 10.85
CA ALA A 826 13.74 29.59 9.82
C ALA A 826 14.39 30.82 10.44
N ASP A 827 15.53 31.26 9.87
CA ASP A 827 16.41 32.28 10.47
C ASP A 827 15.67 33.59 10.89
N PRO A 828 14.71 34.12 10.11
CA PRO A 828 13.95 35.32 10.52
C PRO A 828 13.11 35.13 11.80
N TRP A 829 12.78 33.89 12.15
CA TRP A 829 11.90 33.55 13.27
C TRP A 829 12.63 32.92 14.45
N GLN A 830 13.96 32.80 14.38
CA GLN A 830 14.80 32.33 15.49
C GLN A 830 14.80 33.29 16.65
N ARG A 831 15.17 32.79 17.83
CA ARG A 831 15.27 33.52 19.11
C ARG A 831 13.96 34.14 19.64
N GLN A 832 12.81 33.87 18.98
CA GLN A 832 11.47 34.32 19.37
C GLN A 832 10.72 33.35 20.27
N GLY A 833 11.37 32.25 20.69
CA GLY A 833 10.79 31.25 21.60
C GLY A 833 10.13 30.05 20.91
N ILE A 834 9.94 30.08 19.58
CA ILE A 834 9.27 28.98 18.80
C ILE A 834 9.93 27.64 19.06
N GLY A 835 11.26 27.53 19.01
CA GLY A 835 11.97 26.28 19.24
C GLY A 835 11.70 25.63 20.60
N SER A 836 11.55 26.46 21.66
CA SER A 836 11.19 25.96 23.00
C SER A 836 9.75 25.46 23.04
N ILE A 837 8.81 26.21 22.44
CA ILE A 837 7.39 25.87 22.37
C ILE A 837 7.22 24.57 21.57
N PHE A 838 7.88 24.45 20.45
CA PHE A 838 7.90 23.23 19.65
C PHE A 838 8.37 22.01 20.43
N THR A 839 9.49 22.16 21.13
CA THR A 839 10.07 21.04 21.90
C THR A 839 9.13 20.59 23.01
N ASP A 840 8.55 21.54 23.76
CA ASP A 840 7.62 21.21 24.84
C ASP A 840 6.37 20.55 24.29
N TYR A 841 5.78 21.09 23.21
CA TYR A 841 4.56 20.55 22.62
C TYR A 841 4.77 19.17 21.99
N ILE A 842 5.87 18.94 21.29
CA ILE A 842 6.11 17.62 20.68
C ILE A 842 6.40 16.53 21.73
N LEU A 843 6.95 16.91 22.91
CA LEU A 843 7.13 16.01 24.05
C LEU A 843 5.79 15.65 24.70
N GLU A 844 4.82 16.59 24.77
CA GLU A 844 3.44 16.30 25.19
C GLU A 844 2.83 15.25 24.27
N ILE A 845 2.89 15.46 22.95
CA ILE A 845 2.37 14.53 21.94
C ILE A 845 3.05 13.15 22.01
N ALA A 846 4.36 13.11 22.25
CA ALA A 846 5.10 11.87 22.40
C ALA A 846 4.61 11.00 23.57
N LYS A 847 4.34 11.62 24.71
CA LYS A 847 3.76 10.95 25.90
C LYS A 847 2.34 10.45 25.61
N GLU A 848 1.51 11.27 24.98
CA GLU A 848 0.14 10.91 24.60
C GLU A 848 0.11 9.69 23.63
N LYS A 849 1.07 9.65 22.68
CA LYS A 849 1.25 8.50 21.77
C LYS A 849 1.84 7.27 22.46
N GLY A 850 2.28 7.35 23.71
CA GLY A 850 2.82 6.23 24.48
C GLY A 850 4.26 5.86 24.10
N LEU A 851 5.04 6.79 23.53
CA LEU A 851 6.46 6.57 23.27
C LEU A 851 7.23 6.42 24.58
N LYS A 852 8.17 5.48 24.63
CA LYS A 852 8.99 5.19 25.82
C LYS A 852 10.25 6.07 25.87
N ALA A 853 10.81 6.42 24.71
CA ALA A 853 11.99 7.27 24.63
C ALA A 853 12.03 8.07 23.32
N ILE A 854 12.72 9.22 23.40
CA ILE A 854 13.03 10.08 22.26
C ILE A 854 14.54 10.23 22.18
N TYR A 855 15.09 10.16 20.96
CA TYR A 855 16.51 10.39 20.73
C TYR A 855 16.75 11.40 19.61
N ALA A 856 17.91 12.04 19.63
CA ALA A 856 18.35 12.97 18.59
C ALA A 856 19.87 12.95 18.46
N SER A 857 20.35 13.27 17.26
CA SER A 857 21.77 13.58 17.04
C SER A 857 21.96 15.09 16.90
N VAL A 858 22.96 15.64 17.54
CA VAL A 858 23.27 17.09 17.49
C VAL A 858 24.76 17.35 17.36
N MET A 859 25.15 18.24 16.45
CA MET A 859 26.55 18.64 16.28
C MET A 859 27.07 19.33 17.52
N LYS A 860 28.32 19.05 17.91
CA LYS A 860 28.98 19.69 19.09
C LYS A 860 29.01 21.21 18.99
N SER A 861 29.02 21.79 17.81
CA SER A 861 28.97 23.22 17.53
C SER A 861 27.58 23.86 17.72
N ASN A 862 26.50 23.05 17.81
CA ASN A 862 25.13 23.56 18.00
C ASN A 862 24.81 23.75 19.50
N TYR A 863 25.42 24.75 20.11
CA TYR A 863 25.25 25.01 21.53
C TYR A 863 23.81 25.32 21.96
N ILE A 864 23.01 25.90 21.08
CA ILE A 864 21.61 26.24 21.35
C ILE A 864 20.80 24.96 21.57
N MET A 865 20.93 23.97 20.68
CA MET A 865 20.24 22.70 20.80
C MET A 865 20.74 21.86 21.97
N ILE A 866 22.06 21.84 22.21
CA ILE A 866 22.65 21.18 23.39
C ILE A 866 22.09 21.73 24.68
N HIS A 867 22.01 23.07 24.81
CA HIS A 867 21.40 23.72 25.98
C HIS A 867 19.92 23.35 26.11
N MET A 868 19.17 23.36 25.02
CA MET A 868 17.74 23.06 25.01
C MET A 868 17.46 21.63 25.45
N PHE A 869 18.28 20.65 25.03
CA PHE A 869 18.18 19.25 25.43
C PHE A 869 18.53 19.03 26.88
N ARG A 870 19.65 19.62 27.36
CA ARG A 870 20.07 19.52 28.77
C ARG A 870 19.01 20.09 29.72
N LYS A 871 18.41 21.24 29.38
CA LYS A 871 17.34 21.85 30.16
C LYS A 871 16.12 20.95 30.37
N ARG A 872 15.88 20.02 29.44
CA ARG A 872 14.75 19.08 29.46
C ARG A 872 15.12 17.68 29.95
N GLY A 873 16.33 17.50 30.47
CA GLY A 873 16.75 16.24 31.06
C GLY A 873 17.20 15.17 30.05
N PHE A 874 17.51 15.55 28.81
CA PHE A 874 18.14 14.59 27.88
C PHE A 874 19.51 14.18 28.38
N ARG A 875 19.77 12.87 28.39
CA ARG A 875 21.10 12.29 28.59
C ARG A 875 21.90 12.50 27.29
N MET A 876 23.09 13.06 27.41
CA MET A 876 23.97 13.39 26.29
C MET A 876 25.17 12.44 26.28
N GLU A 877 25.32 11.65 25.27
CA GLU A 877 26.47 10.77 25.05
C GLU A 877 27.31 11.29 23.89
N GLU A 878 28.60 11.46 24.12
CA GLU A 878 29.52 11.96 23.10
C GLU A 878 29.90 10.82 22.14
N LYS A 879 29.76 11.05 20.83
CA LYS A 879 30.11 10.09 19.81
C LYS A 879 30.64 10.82 18.58
N ASP A 880 31.91 10.65 18.26
CA ASP A 880 32.60 11.33 17.19
C ASP A 880 32.43 12.86 17.29
N ASP A 881 32.03 13.56 16.22
CA ASP A 881 31.79 15.01 16.19
C ASP A 881 30.37 15.41 16.63
N MET A 882 29.61 14.50 17.21
CA MET A 882 28.20 14.71 17.59
C MET A 882 27.95 14.30 19.05
N TYR A 883 26.83 14.78 19.59
CA TYR A 883 26.19 14.22 20.77
C TYR A 883 24.98 13.41 20.34
N HIS A 884 24.86 12.21 20.92
CA HIS A 884 23.61 11.47 20.94
C HIS A 884 22.84 11.84 22.19
N ALA A 885 21.67 12.45 22.00
CA ALA A 885 20.79 12.90 23.07
C ALA A 885 19.63 11.93 23.22
N GLU A 886 19.32 11.46 24.42
CA GLU A 886 18.21 10.54 24.70
C GLU A 886 17.39 11.03 25.89
N LEU A 887 16.06 10.97 25.77
CA LEU A 887 15.12 11.26 26.85
C LEU A 887 14.18 10.08 27.03
N ILE A 888 14.19 9.47 28.21
CA ILE A 888 13.21 8.45 28.60
C ILE A 888 11.93 9.19 29.02
N LEU A 889 10.81 8.82 28.42
CA LEU A 889 9.48 9.35 28.73
C LEU A 889 8.82 8.46 29.80
N GLN A 890 8.48 9.04 30.93
CA GLN A 890 7.77 8.37 32.01
C GLN A 890 6.24 8.48 31.82
#